data_18af236dfffcb03cfd65e32e40860527
#
_entry.id   18af236dfffcb03cfd65e32e40860527
#
_cell.length_a   1.000
_cell.length_b   1.000
_cell.length_c   1.000
_cell.angle_alpha   90.00
_cell.angle_beta   90.00
_cell.angle_gamma   90.00
#
_symmetry.space_group_name_H-M   'P 1'
#
loop_
_entity.id
_entity.type
_entity.pdbx_description
1 polymer ?
#
loop_
_entity_poly.entity_id
_entity_poly.type
_entity_poly.pdbx_seq_one_letter_code
_entity_poly.pdbx_strand_id
1 'polypeptide(L)'
;MCCARIRAEAAPKIQDAAWRLDMAAAYNHKVVEKKWRGNWEAHPINVNDGKKPKYYCLDMFPYPSGSGLHVGHWRGYVISDVWSRYKLMHGYYVIHPMGWDAFGLPAENYAIKNGVHPRISTASNIANIKRQIQDISAIYDWDMEVNTTDPEFYKWTQWIFVKMFKAGLAYEKEMPINWCPSCKTGLANEEVVNGCCERCHSVVTKKDLKQWMLKITAYADRLLDDLDKLDWPEKVKKMQGDWIGRSYGAEVDFKVDGKDESITVYTTRPDTLHGATFMVLAPEHKLAKSLATDETRKDVEDYIFKASTRSNIDRMQDKEKTGVFTGSYAINPLNGKKVPIWLSDYVLADYGTGAIMCVPAHDDRDFEFAKKFNLPIIQVIAKDGKEIENMTEAYTEAAGTMINSGDWNGMESSVLKKEAPEMIEKMGFGKKKVNYKLRDWVFSRQRYWGEPIPIIHCPDCGCVPVPEDQLPVLLPEVEKYEPTGTGESPLAAIDEWVNTTCPCCGKPAKRETNTMPQWAGSSWYFLRYVDNKNKDELVSREKADKYLPVDMYIGGVEHAVLHLLYSRFYTKFLHDIGVVDFDEPFTKLFNQGMITGKNGIKMSKSMGNVVSPDDLIEDYGCDALRMYELFVGPPEMDAEWDDRGIDGVRRFLGRFWNLVTENADKNFAETAETVKIRHKLVYDITTRLENFNLNTVVSGFMEYTNKLIDLSKKQGGIDKATLETAAFSKAASTLAINFLTSTSAKLK
;
A
#
# COMPACT_ATOMS: atom_id res chain seq x y z
N MET A 1 -1.52 -44.29 1.59
CA MET A 1 -1.56 -44.66 3.02
C MET A 1 -1.66 -43.44 3.98
N CYS A 2 -2.07 -42.29 3.53
CA CYS A 2 -2.18 -41.07 4.38
C CYS A 2 -3.61 -40.72 4.85
N CYS A 3 -4.64 -41.42 4.40
CA CYS A 3 -6.03 -41.11 4.75
C CYS A 3 -6.59 -41.76 6.02
N ALA A 4 -5.84 -42.62 6.71
CA ALA A 4 -6.38 -43.45 7.78
C ALA A 4 -6.08 -42.98 9.22
N ARG A 5 -5.31 -41.91 9.43
CA ARG A 5 -4.86 -41.51 10.79
C ARG A 5 -5.45 -40.21 11.37
N ILE A 6 -6.41 -39.57 10.68
CA ILE A 6 -7.02 -38.34 11.22
C ILE A 6 -8.49 -38.62 11.64
N ARG A 7 -8.70 -39.66 12.45
CA ARG A 7 -10.04 -40.07 12.84
C ARG A 7 -10.51 -39.65 14.24
N ALA A 8 -9.71 -39.01 15.10
CA ALA A 8 -10.13 -39.11 16.50
C ALA A 8 -10.02 -37.88 17.43
N GLU A 9 -9.39 -36.75 17.06
CA GLU A 9 -9.07 -35.80 18.16
C GLU A 9 -9.60 -34.37 18.05
N ALA A 10 -10.45 -34.02 17.11
CA ALA A 10 -10.91 -32.63 16.96
C ALA A 10 -12.44 -32.45 16.78
N ALA A 11 -13.26 -33.27 17.39
CA ALA A 11 -14.70 -33.00 17.44
C ALA A 11 -15.21 -33.05 18.88
N PRO A 12 -15.77 -31.96 19.44
CA PRO A 12 -16.41 -32.02 20.76
C PRO A 12 -17.56 -33.01 20.72
N LYS A 13 -17.62 -33.86 21.77
CA LYS A 13 -18.76 -34.77 22.01
C LYS A 13 -19.98 -33.93 22.28
N ILE A 14 -20.84 -33.75 21.31
CA ILE A 14 -22.12 -33.05 21.45
C ILE A 14 -23.15 -34.11 21.85
N GLN A 15 -23.48 -34.19 23.14
CA GLN A 15 -24.63 -34.88 23.66
C GLN A 15 -25.75 -33.87 23.81
N ASP A 16 -26.76 -33.88 22.91
CA ASP A 16 -28.08 -33.38 23.25
C ASP A 16 -29.17 -33.87 22.28
N ALA A 17 -30.20 -34.49 22.85
CA ALA A 17 -31.36 -35.03 22.11
C ALA A 17 -32.31 -33.95 21.55
N ALA A 18 -32.19 -32.69 21.97
CA ALA A 18 -32.98 -31.55 21.46
C ALA A 18 -32.68 -31.21 20.01
N TRP A 19 -31.65 -31.79 19.44
CA TRP A 19 -31.17 -31.60 18.06
C TRP A 19 -32.08 -32.15 16.97
N ARG A 20 -32.77 -33.25 17.26
CA ARG A 20 -33.45 -34.02 16.21
C ARG A 20 -34.78 -33.42 15.75
N LEU A 21 -35.38 -32.51 16.51
CA LEU A 21 -36.70 -31.95 16.23
C LEU A 21 -36.67 -30.71 15.32
N ASP A 22 -35.59 -29.91 15.32
CA ASP A 22 -35.55 -28.64 14.56
C ASP A 22 -35.08 -28.79 13.10
N MET A 23 -34.46 -29.91 12.73
CA MET A 23 -33.78 -30.09 11.47
C MET A 23 -34.56 -30.75 10.34
N ALA A 24 -35.82 -31.12 10.58
CA ALA A 24 -36.75 -31.58 9.49
C ALA A 24 -37.30 -30.40 8.68
N ALA A 25 -37.10 -29.17 9.12
CA ALA A 25 -37.53 -27.95 8.44
C ALA A 25 -36.57 -27.54 7.31
N ALA A 26 -37.05 -26.72 6.41
CA ALA A 26 -36.22 -26.06 5.37
C ALA A 26 -35.07 -25.29 6.01
N TYR A 27 -33.94 -25.14 5.28
CA TYR A 27 -32.79 -24.35 5.75
C TYR A 27 -33.19 -22.96 6.24
N ASN A 28 -32.88 -22.65 7.47
CA ASN A 28 -33.12 -21.35 8.09
C ASN A 28 -31.80 -20.80 8.61
N HIS A 29 -31.22 -19.82 7.87
CA HIS A 29 -29.93 -19.21 8.20
C HIS A 29 -29.93 -18.57 9.59
N LYS A 30 -31.02 -17.87 10.01
CA LYS A 30 -31.08 -17.18 11.30
C LYS A 30 -30.90 -18.14 12.49
N VAL A 31 -31.45 -19.35 12.37
CA VAL A 31 -31.32 -20.38 13.42
C VAL A 31 -29.93 -21.02 13.39
N VAL A 32 -29.50 -21.42 12.18
CA VAL A 32 -28.24 -22.15 11.99
C VAL A 32 -27.03 -21.27 12.35
N GLU A 33 -26.98 -20.07 11.83
CA GLU A 33 -25.83 -19.16 12.04
C GLU A 33 -25.72 -18.69 13.50
N LYS A 34 -26.82 -18.31 14.12
CA LYS A 34 -26.84 -17.92 15.53
C LYS A 34 -26.30 -19.02 16.43
N LYS A 35 -26.73 -20.27 16.17
CA LYS A 35 -26.31 -21.44 16.95
C LYS A 35 -24.81 -21.67 16.82
N TRP A 36 -24.28 -21.67 15.59
CA TRP A 36 -22.87 -22.03 15.39
C TRP A 36 -21.91 -20.92 15.79
N ARG A 37 -22.27 -19.64 15.61
CA ARG A 37 -21.51 -18.53 16.18
C ARG A 37 -21.34 -18.69 17.71
N GLY A 38 -22.43 -18.86 18.43
CA GLY A 38 -22.35 -19.07 19.87
C GLY A 38 -21.55 -20.32 20.28
N ASN A 39 -21.60 -21.39 19.48
CA ASN A 39 -20.79 -22.57 19.72
C ASN A 39 -19.29 -22.33 19.54
N TRP A 40 -18.88 -21.58 18.53
CA TRP A 40 -17.47 -21.27 18.29
C TRP A 40 -16.90 -20.24 19.27
N GLU A 41 -17.73 -19.33 19.74
CA GLU A 41 -17.36 -18.42 20.86
C GLU A 41 -17.07 -19.22 22.13
N ALA A 42 -17.93 -20.21 22.44
CA ALA A 42 -17.75 -21.07 23.62
C ALA A 42 -16.62 -22.11 23.46
N HIS A 43 -16.32 -22.52 22.24
CA HIS A 43 -15.34 -23.56 21.92
C HIS A 43 -14.48 -23.13 20.74
N PRO A 44 -13.48 -22.27 20.96
CA PRO A 44 -12.58 -21.82 19.90
C PRO A 44 -11.87 -22.98 19.21
N ILE A 45 -11.89 -22.98 17.87
CA ILE A 45 -11.28 -24.03 17.03
C ILE A 45 -9.79 -23.84 16.81
N ASN A 46 -9.30 -22.62 16.96
CA ASN A 46 -7.91 -22.25 16.76
C ASN A 46 -7.19 -22.09 18.11
N VAL A 47 -6.74 -23.19 18.67
CA VAL A 47 -6.07 -23.22 19.98
C VAL A 47 -4.57 -23.39 19.78
N ASN A 48 -3.79 -22.53 20.44
CA ASN A 48 -2.34 -22.63 20.49
C ASN A 48 -1.92 -23.66 21.54
N ASP A 49 -1.51 -24.84 21.10
CA ASP A 49 -0.99 -25.93 21.95
C ASP A 49 0.54 -25.93 22.06
N GLY A 50 1.20 -24.95 21.44
CA GLY A 50 2.66 -24.80 21.39
C GLY A 50 3.39 -25.83 20.51
N LYS A 51 2.66 -26.75 19.86
CA LYS A 51 3.24 -27.85 19.06
C LYS A 51 3.01 -27.70 17.56
N LYS A 52 1.91 -27.01 17.19
CA LYS A 52 1.56 -26.77 15.79
C LYS A 52 2.49 -25.74 15.15
N PRO A 53 2.87 -25.90 13.87
CA PRO A 53 3.57 -24.86 13.15
C PRO A 53 2.65 -23.62 13.05
N LYS A 54 3.25 -22.42 13.10
CA LYS A 54 2.50 -21.18 12.95
C LYS A 54 2.13 -20.93 11.50
N TYR A 55 1.02 -20.24 11.28
CA TYR A 55 0.69 -19.60 10.02
C TYR A 55 0.05 -18.24 10.29
N TYR A 56 0.72 -17.17 9.90
CA TYR A 56 0.23 -15.82 10.13
C TYR A 56 -0.45 -15.31 8.85
N CYS A 57 -1.78 -15.27 8.86
CA CYS A 57 -2.60 -14.68 7.81
C CYS A 57 -3.09 -13.31 8.29
N LEU A 58 -2.83 -12.27 7.55
CA LEU A 58 -3.13 -10.91 7.93
C LEU A 58 -3.94 -10.18 6.86
N ASP A 59 -4.98 -9.47 7.30
CA ASP A 59 -5.71 -8.48 6.51
C ASP A 59 -5.18 -7.08 6.78
N MET A 60 -5.32 -6.19 5.80
CA MET A 60 -5.20 -4.77 6.07
C MET A 60 -6.34 -4.34 6.98
N PHE A 61 -6.01 -3.81 8.15
CA PHE A 61 -7.01 -3.38 9.13
C PHE A 61 -7.79 -2.14 8.64
N PRO A 62 -9.09 -2.03 8.98
CA PRO A 62 -9.96 -1.00 8.46
C PRO A 62 -9.72 0.37 9.10
N TYR A 63 -10.01 1.44 8.33
CA TYR A 63 -10.17 2.78 8.84
C TYR A 63 -11.59 2.97 9.40
N PRO A 64 -11.77 3.31 10.68
CA PRO A 64 -13.10 3.59 11.24
C PRO A 64 -13.60 5.01 10.85
N SER A 65 -13.50 5.35 9.58
CA SER A 65 -13.84 6.65 8.98
C SER A 65 -15.29 6.77 8.52
N GLY A 66 -16.15 5.88 8.98
CA GLY A 66 -17.56 5.87 8.64
C GLY A 66 -18.35 4.86 9.48
N SER A 67 -19.68 4.97 9.46
CA SER A 67 -20.57 4.22 10.34
C SER A 67 -20.63 2.70 10.12
N GLY A 68 -19.94 2.14 9.11
CA GLY A 68 -19.92 0.69 8.86
C GLY A 68 -19.17 0.33 7.58
N LEU A 69 -19.04 -0.96 7.34
CA LEU A 69 -18.45 -1.55 6.13
C LEU A 69 -19.49 -1.66 5.00
N HIS A 70 -19.03 -1.86 3.79
CA HIS A 70 -19.83 -2.31 2.64
C HIS A 70 -19.25 -3.62 2.10
N VAL A 71 -19.99 -4.30 1.23
CA VAL A 71 -19.62 -5.61 0.66
C VAL A 71 -18.20 -5.63 0.08
N GLY A 72 -17.74 -4.55 -0.53
CA GLY A 72 -16.37 -4.48 -1.07
C GLY A 72 -15.25 -4.64 -0.03
N HIS A 73 -15.48 -4.29 1.24
CA HIS A 73 -14.53 -4.59 2.32
C HIS A 73 -14.57 -6.07 2.70
N TRP A 74 -15.76 -6.68 2.64
CA TRP A 74 -15.96 -8.07 3.05
C TRP A 74 -15.19 -9.06 2.19
N ARG A 75 -14.97 -8.75 0.92
CA ARG A 75 -14.25 -9.65 0.00
C ARG A 75 -12.88 -10.06 0.56
N GLY A 76 -12.08 -9.11 1.01
CA GLY A 76 -10.76 -9.39 1.61
C GLY A 76 -10.89 -10.28 2.85
N TYR A 77 -11.75 -9.89 3.78
CA TYR A 77 -11.95 -10.60 5.05
C TYR A 77 -12.52 -12.02 4.87
N VAL A 78 -13.35 -12.24 3.87
CA VAL A 78 -13.83 -13.59 3.54
C VAL A 78 -12.73 -14.44 2.93
N ILE A 79 -11.91 -13.88 2.04
CA ILE A 79 -10.77 -14.59 1.41
C ILE A 79 -9.77 -15.03 2.48
N SER A 80 -9.39 -14.11 3.37
CA SER A 80 -8.41 -14.39 4.44
C SER A 80 -8.93 -15.43 5.44
N ASP A 81 -10.22 -15.36 5.81
CA ASP A 81 -10.83 -16.35 6.68
C ASP A 81 -10.90 -17.74 6.05
N VAL A 82 -11.27 -17.83 4.77
CA VAL A 82 -11.27 -19.11 4.02
C VAL A 82 -9.86 -19.72 4.02
N TRP A 83 -8.84 -18.92 3.73
CA TRP A 83 -7.46 -19.38 3.73
C TRP A 83 -6.97 -19.77 5.13
N SER A 84 -7.29 -18.98 6.13
CA SER A 84 -6.96 -19.23 7.53
C SER A 84 -7.57 -20.57 8.01
N ARG A 85 -8.84 -20.82 7.72
CA ARG A 85 -9.51 -22.10 8.04
C ARG A 85 -8.90 -23.27 7.27
N TYR A 86 -8.52 -23.07 6.02
CA TYR A 86 -7.82 -24.09 5.23
C TYR A 86 -6.50 -24.49 5.90
N LYS A 87 -5.70 -23.51 6.35
CA LYS A 87 -4.44 -23.77 7.08
C LYS A 87 -4.68 -24.42 8.44
N LEU A 88 -5.69 -23.96 9.20
CA LEU A 88 -6.07 -24.57 10.48
C LEU A 88 -6.39 -26.05 10.32
N MET A 89 -7.17 -26.42 9.30
CA MET A 89 -7.50 -27.82 9.02
C MET A 89 -6.32 -28.66 8.54
N HIS A 90 -5.23 -28.02 8.09
CA HIS A 90 -3.95 -28.67 7.76
C HIS A 90 -3.00 -28.76 8.97
N GLY A 91 -3.49 -28.42 10.16
CA GLY A 91 -2.76 -28.63 11.41
C GLY A 91 -1.87 -27.46 11.82
N TYR A 92 -2.04 -26.30 11.24
CA TYR A 92 -1.36 -25.07 11.68
C TYR A 92 -2.09 -24.43 12.88
N TYR A 93 -1.34 -23.74 13.72
CA TYR A 93 -1.87 -22.68 14.56
C TYR A 93 -1.90 -21.40 13.72
N VAL A 94 -3.08 -20.85 13.52
CA VAL A 94 -3.28 -19.68 12.66
C VAL A 94 -3.34 -18.42 13.49
N ILE A 95 -2.47 -17.45 13.18
CA ILE A 95 -2.54 -16.09 13.71
C ILE A 95 -3.36 -15.29 12.72
N HIS A 96 -4.57 -14.87 13.12
CA HIS A 96 -5.49 -14.10 12.28
C HIS A 96 -6.12 -12.98 13.13
N PRO A 97 -5.36 -11.89 13.39
CA PRO A 97 -5.80 -10.80 14.23
C PRO A 97 -6.61 -9.76 13.46
N MET A 98 -7.30 -8.89 14.22
CA MET A 98 -7.99 -7.72 13.69
C MET A 98 -7.72 -6.51 14.58
N GLY A 99 -7.73 -5.31 14.01
CA GLY A 99 -7.50 -4.05 14.71
C GLY A 99 -8.00 -2.85 13.94
N TRP A 100 -7.58 -1.66 14.37
CA TRP A 100 -8.15 -0.39 13.91
C TRP A 100 -7.07 0.61 13.57
N ASP A 101 -7.03 1.04 12.30
CA ASP A 101 -6.24 2.20 11.88
C ASP A 101 -7.08 3.47 12.10
N ALA A 102 -7.05 3.95 13.34
CA ALA A 102 -8.06 4.86 13.86
C ALA A 102 -7.61 6.32 13.93
N PHE A 103 -6.32 6.62 13.74
CA PHE A 103 -5.79 7.97 13.57
C PHE A 103 -5.88 8.47 12.13
N GLY A 104 -5.60 9.74 11.92
CA GLY A 104 -5.38 10.38 10.65
C GLY A 104 -6.60 11.03 10.01
N LEU A 105 -6.39 11.55 8.81
CA LEU A 105 -7.35 12.35 8.05
C LEU A 105 -8.72 11.71 7.83
N PRO A 106 -8.85 10.41 7.54
CA PRO A 106 -10.16 9.82 7.29
C PRO A 106 -11.10 9.92 8.50
N ALA A 107 -10.60 9.59 9.68
CA ALA A 107 -11.37 9.65 10.93
C ALA A 107 -11.68 11.09 11.34
N GLU A 108 -10.69 11.98 11.26
CA GLU A 108 -10.85 13.39 11.62
C GLU A 108 -11.82 14.12 10.70
N ASN A 109 -11.71 13.94 9.38
CA ASN A 109 -12.63 14.55 8.42
C ASN A 109 -14.07 14.05 8.60
N TYR A 110 -14.24 12.75 8.93
CA TYR A 110 -15.56 12.22 9.28
C TYR A 110 -16.13 12.90 10.54
N ALA A 111 -15.32 13.07 11.57
CA ALA A 111 -15.69 13.73 12.82
C ALA A 111 -16.10 15.20 12.61
N ILE A 112 -15.29 15.97 11.87
CA ILE A 112 -15.58 17.36 11.50
C ILE A 112 -16.92 17.47 10.75
N LYS A 113 -17.11 16.61 9.73
CA LYS A 113 -18.34 16.59 8.92
C LYS A 113 -19.59 16.35 9.76
N ASN A 114 -19.48 15.55 10.82
CA ASN A 114 -20.60 15.18 11.69
C ASN A 114 -20.70 16.05 12.95
N GLY A 115 -19.81 17.02 13.16
CA GLY A 115 -19.79 17.89 14.34
C GLY A 115 -19.55 17.14 15.65
N VAL A 116 -18.77 16.05 15.62
CA VAL A 116 -18.50 15.18 16.77
C VAL A 116 -16.99 15.08 16.97
N HIS A 117 -16.55 14.98 18.23
CA HIS A 117 -15.12 14.78 18.53
C HIS A 117 -14.61 13.44 17.93
N PRO A 118 -13.41 13.40 17.28
CA PRO A 118 -12.92 12.19 16.59
C PRO A 118 -12.78 10.97 17.49
N ARG A 119 -12.44 11.13 18.76
CA ARG A 119 -12.42 10.03 19.75
C ARG A 119 -13.80 9.37 19.88
N ILE A 120 -14.87 10.14 19.94
CA ILE A 120 -16.24 9.63 20.11
C ILE A 120 -16.70 8.94 18.82
N SER A 121 -16.56 9.62 17.67
CA SER A 121 -16.97 9.04 16.39
C SER A 121 -16.20 7.79 16.05
N THR A 122 -14.90 7.77 16.31
CA THR A 122 -14.03 6.61 16.05
C THR A 122 -14.43 5.42 16.92
N ALA A 123 -14.65 5.63 18.24
CA ALA A 123 -15.09 4.57 19.15
C ALA A 123 -16.45 3.96 18.72
N SER A 124 -17.41 4.81 18.34
CA SER A 124 -18.72 4.37 17.83
C SER A 124 -18.60 3.58 16.52
N ASN A 125 -17.77 4.06 15.59
CA ASN A 125 -17.55 3.40 14.31
C ASN A 125 -16.85 2.04 14.50
N ILE A 126 -15.83 1.96 15.38
CA ILE A 126 -15.16 0.70 15.74
C ILE A 126 -16.17 -0.31 16.27
N ALA A 127 -17.02 0.08 17.21
CA ALA A 127 -18.02 -0.83 17.80
C ALA A 127 -18.94 -1.43 16.72
N ASN A 128 -19.43 -0.60 15.78
CA ASN A 128 -20.28 -1.09 14.71
C ASN A 128 -19.54 -1.97 13.69
N ILE A 129 -18.33 -1.54 13.26
CA ILE A 129 -17.52 -2.30 12.31
C ILE A 129 -17.11 -3.65 12.93
N LYS A 130 -16.75 -3.66 14.21
CA LYS A 130 -16.43 -4.91 14.94
C LYS A 130 -17.59 -5.88 14.91
N ARG A 131 -18.81 -5.41 15.21
CA ARG A 131 -20.03 -6.22 15.09
C ARG A 131 -20.19 -6.79 13.67
N GLN A 132 -20.05 -5.96 12.63
CA GLN A 132 -20.15 -6.40 11.23
C GLN A 132 -19.09 -7.44 10.87
N ILE A 133 -17.85 -7.31 11.37
CA ILE A 133 -16.79 -8.30 11.17
C ILE A 133 -17.08 -9.60 11.93
N GLN A 134 -17.65 -9.51 13.14
CA GLN A 134 -18.11 -10.70 13.88
C GLN A 134 -19.26 -11.40 13.15
N ASP A 135 -20.14 -10.64 12.47
CA ASP A 135 -21.23 -11.20 11.68
C ASP A 135 -20.76 -11.98 10.44
N ILE A 136 -19.55 -11.73 9.94
CA ILE A 136 -18.90 -12.58 8.90
C ILE A 136 -18.64 -14.00 9.41
N SER A 137 -18.65 -14.20 10.71
CA SER A 137 -18.25 -15.48 11.38
C SER A 137 -16.80 -15.89 11.08
N ALA A 138 -15.91 -14.92 10.85
CA ALA A 138 -14.48 -15.17 10.64
C ALA A 138 -13.78 -15.57 11.95
N ILE A 139 -12.70 -16.34 11.83
CA ILE A 139 -11.91 -16.80 12.98
C ILE A 139 -10.85 -15.79 13.44
N TYR A 140 -11.23 -14.52 13.58
CA TYR A 140 -10.31 -13.53 14.12
C TYR A 140 -10.02 -13.77 15.60
N ASP A 141 -8.75 -13.61 15.96
CA ASP A 141 -8.31 -13.63 17.36
C ASP A 141 -8.45 -12.23 17.97
N TRP A 142 -9.56 -11.97 18.63
CA TRP A 142 -9.87 -10.69 19.25
C TRP A 142 -9.02 -10.40 20.52
N ASP A 143 -8.32 -11.39 21.08
CA ASP A 143 -7.36 -11.16 22.16
C ASP A 143 -6.09 -10.45 21.68
N MET A 144 -5.83 -10.51 20.37
CA MET A 144 -4.73 -9.81 19.71
C MET A 144 -5.14 -8.43 19.17
N GLU A 145 -6.36 -7.94 19.44
CA GLU A 145 -6.85 -6.66 18.95
C GLU A 145 -5.91 -5.51 19.29
N VAL A 146 -5.67 -4.60 18.31
CA VAL A 146 -4.92 -3.36 18.49
C VAL A 146 -5.69 -2.17 17.94
N ASN A 147 -5.42 -1.00 18.50
CA ASN A 147 -5.98 0.27 18.04
C ASN A 147 -4.87 1.34 18.00
N THR A 148 -4.65 1.95 16.85
CA THR A 148 -3.58 2.94 16.69
C THR A 148 -3.78 4.18 17.57
N THR A 149 -5.00 4.46 18.06
CA THR A 149 -5.27 5.57 18.99
C THR A 149 -5.06 5.24 20.45
N ASP A 150 -4.75 3.97 20.77
CA ASP A 150 -4.43 3.56 22.14
C ASP A 150 -3.03 4.10 22.51
N PRO A 151 -2.88 4.82 23.64
CA PRO A 151 -1.57 5.24 24.14
C PRO A 151 -0.54 4.11 24.29
N GLU A 152 -0.97 2.90 24.69
CA GLU A 152 -0.10 1.73 24.79
C GLU A 152 0.35 1.21 23.41
N PHE A 153 -0.35 1.58 22.32
CA PHE A 153 0.07 1.30 20.96
C PHE A 153 0.97 2.42 20.42
N TYR A 154 0.51 3.68 20.40
CA TYR A 154 1.25 4.75 19.75
C TYR A 154 2.52 5.18 20.52
N LYS A 155 2.67 4.80 21.79
CA LYS A 155 3.95 4.84 22.49
C LYS A 155 5.08 4.26 21.64
N TRP A 156 4.81 3.15 20.98
CA TRP A 156 5.80 2.45 20.17
C TRP A 156 6.00 3.08 18.79
N THR A 157 4.97 3.68 18.21
CA THR A 157 5.14 4.52 17.01
C THR A 157 6.06 5.70 17.31
N GLN A 158 5.86 6.36 18.45
CA GLN A 158 6.72 7.45 18.93
C GLN A 158 8.15 6.96 19.21
N TRP A 159 8.28 5.79 19.81
CA TRP A 159 9.59 5.17 20.07
C TRP A 159 10.37 4.90 18.78
N ILE A 160 9.71 4.36 17.74
CA ILE A 160 10.32 4.14 16.42
C ILE A 160 10.80 5.49 15.85
N PHE A 161 9.98 6.53 15.93
CA PHE A 161 10.38 7.85 15.46
C PHE A 161 11.62 8.39 16.21
N VAL A 162 11.68 8.25 17.54
CA VAL A 162 12.84 8.63 18.33
C VAL A 162 14.10 7.86 17.91
N LYS A 163 13.97 6.55 17.66
CA LYS A 163 15.09 5.74 17.17
C LYS A 163 15.55 6.20 15.77
N MET A 164 14.61 6.49 14.85
CA MET A 164 14.93 7.04 13.53
C MET A 164 15.59 8.42 13.64
N PHE A 165 15.14 9.28 14.55
CA PHE A 165 15.75 10.58 14.81
C PHE A 165 17.20 10.44 15.30
N LYS A 166 17.44 9.57 16.29
CA LYS A 166 18.79 9.27 16.80
C LYS A 166 19.73 8.68 15.74
N ALA A 167 19.16 7.94 14.77
CA ALA A 167 19.89 7.37 13.63
C ALA A 167 20.11 8.38 12.47
N GLY A 168 19.61 9.63 12.59
CA GLY A 168 19.71 10.64 11.52
C GLY A 168 18.81 10.37 10.32
N LEU A 169 17.80 9.51 10.49
CA LEU A 169 16.79 9.19 9.45
C LEU A 169 15.55 10.09 9.54
N ALA A 170 15.23 10.64 10.70
CA ALA A 170 14.22 11.67 10.87
C ALA A 170 14.87 13.04 11.01
N TYR A 171 14.45 14.01 10.21
CA TYR A 171 15.03 15.37 10.21
C TYR A 171 13.97 16.40 9.81
N GLU A 172 14.21 17.66 10.19
CA GLU A 172 13.37 18.80 9.85
C GLU A 172 13.92 19.53 8.62
N LYS A 173 13.04 19.95 7.71
CA LYS A 173 13.41 20.75 6.53
C LYS A 173 12.29 21.70 6.15
N GLU A 174 12.64 22.95 5.87
CA GLU A 174 11.75 23.90 5.21
C GLU A 174 11.85 23.72 3.68
N MET A 175 10.71 23.48 3.05
CA MET A 175 10.64 23.22 1.62
C MET A 175 9.21 23.36 1.08
N PRO A 176 9.04 23.62 -0.24
CA PRO A 176 7.73 23.54 -0.86
C PRO A 176 7.23 22.09 -0.83
N ILE A 177 6.12 21.87 -0.14
CA ILE A 177 5.44 20.59 -0.06
C ILE A 177 4.13 20.59 -0.82
N ASN A 178 3.59 19.41 -1.10
CA ASN A 178 2.23 19.28 -1.59
C ASN A 178 1.26 19.68 -0.49
N TRP A 179 0.38 20.64 -0.76
CA TRP A 179 -0.59 21.16 0.18
C TRP A 179 -2.00 20.92 -0.33
N CYS A 180 -2.84 20.28 0.47
CA CYS A 180 -4.25 20.14 0.18
C CYS A 180 -5.03 21.31 0.81
N PRO A 181 -5.61 22.24 0.01
CA PRO A 181 -6.31 23.39 0.55
C PRO A 181 -7.65 23.02 1.23
N SER A 182 -8.26 21.90 0.84
CA SER A 182 -9.49 21.38 1.46
C SER A 182 -9.22 20.67 2.78
N CYS A 183 -8.24 19.76 2.81
CA CYS A 183 -7.82 19.10 4.05
C CYS A 183 -6.96 19.98 4.94
N LYS A 184 -6.48 21.13 4.44
CA LYS A 184 -5.62 22.09 5.15
C LYS A 184 -4.38 21.44 5.79
N THR A 185 -3.67 20.62 5.05
CA THR A 185 -2.49 19.88 5.53
C THR A 185 -1.52 19.58 4.40
N GLY A 186 -0.24 19.35 4.76
CA GLY A 186 0.78 18.82 3.88
C GLY A 186 0.52 17.35 3.52
N LEU A 187 0.91 16.97 2.32
CA LEU A 187 0.79 15.63 1.78
C LEU A 187 2.16 15.11 1.34
N ALA A 188 2.39 13.82 1.55
CA ALA A 188 3.50 13.13 0.90
C ALA A 188 3.26 13.01 -0.62
N ASN A 189 4.31 12.74 -1.39
CA ASN A 189 4.16 12.60 -2.84
C ASN A 189 3.24 11.44 -3.22
N GLU A 190 3.29 10.38 -2.45
CA GLU A 190 2.50 9.17 -2.58
C GLU A 190 0.99 9.40 -2.35
N GLU A 191 0.63 10.45 -1.62
CA GLU A 191 -0.76 10.83 -1.32
C GLU A 191 -1.36 11.78 -2.37
N VAL A 192 -0.63 12.04 -3.48
CA VAL A 192 -1.08 12.86 -4.59
C VAL A 192 -1.28 12.00 -5.83
N VAL A 193 -2.53 11.87 -6.27
CA VAL A 193 -2.91 11.08 -7.45
C VAL A 193 -3.45 12.00 -8.53
N ASN A 194 -2.81 12.02 -9.70
CA ASN A 194 -3.19 12.89 -10.82
C ASN A 194 -3.33 14.36 -10.41
N GLY A 195 -2.42 14.82 -9.51
CA GLY A 195 -2.42 16.20 -9.01
C GLY A 195 -3.50 16.57 -8.01
N CYS A 196 -4.25 15.60 -7.57
CA CYS A 196 -5.29 15.76 -6.58
C CYS A 196 -4.96 15.02 -5.29
N CYS A 197 -5.49 15.49 -4.18
CA CYS A 197 -5.42 14.79 -2.89
C CYS A 197 -6.14 13.45 -2.99
N GLU A 198 -5.47 12.37 -2.63
CA GLU A 198 -6.02 11.00 -2.62
C GLU A 198 -7.33 10.90 -1.79
N ARG A 199 -7.46 11.73 -0.74
CA ARG A 199 -8.58 11.65 0.21
C ARG A 199 -9.81 12.45 -0.19
N CYS A 200 -9.64 13.72 -0.58
CA CYS A 200 -10.74 14.62 -0.85
C CYS A 200 -10.89 15.01 -2.32
N HIS A 201 -9.98 14.55 -3.18
CA HIS A 201 -9.90 14.80 -4.62
C HIS A 201 -9.79 16.29 -5.00
N SER A 202 -9.47 17.17 -4.05
CA SER A 202 -9.16 18.56 -4.35
C SER A 202 -7.80 18.72 -5.00
N VAL A 203 -7.67 19.67 -5.91
CA VAL A 203 -6.39 20.01 -6.55
C VAL A 203 -5.38 20.42 -5.49
N VAL A 204 -4.19 19.83 -5.56
CA VAL A 204 -3.08 20.08 -4.65
C VAL A 204 -2.28 21.28 -5.12
N THR A 205 -1.86 22.13 -4.18
CA THR A 205 -0.99 23.28 -4.44
C THR A 205 0.38 23.08 -3.79
N LYS A 206 1.33 24.00 -4.01
CA LYS A 206 2.59 24.03 -3.28
C LYS A 206 2.53 25.07 -2.17
N LYS A 207 3.13 24.74 -1.02
CA LYS A 207 3.26 25.64 0.13
C LYS A 207 4.59 25.39 0.84
N ASP A 208 5.32 26.46 1.09
CA ASP A 208 6.57 26.39 1.87
C ASP A 208 6.23 26.20 3.33
N LEU A 209 6.63 25.09 3.89
CA LEU A 209 6.43 24.73 5.29
C LEU A 209 7.65 23.97 5.83
N LYS A 210 7.90 24.18 7.10
CA LYS A 210 8.85 23.37 7.87
C LYS A 210 8.23 22.02 8.18
N GLN A 211 8.86 20.94 7.75
CA GLN A 211 8.30 19.60 7.83
C GLN A 211 9.29 18.60 8.40
N TRP A 212 8.78 17.63 9.14
CA TRP A 212 9.51 16.41 9.45
C TRP A 212 9.55 15.49 8.23
N MET A 213 10.75 14.98 7.96
CA MET A 213 11.03 14.09 6.85
C MET A 213 11.61 12.78 7.39
N LEU A 214 11.18 11.65 6.81
CA LEU A 214 11.88 10.38 7.02
C LEU A 214 12.71 10.03 5.78
N LYS A 215 14.01 9.73 6.01
CA LYS A 215 15.00 9.47 4.95
C LYS A 215 14.86 8.06 4.37
N ILE A 216 13.69 7.76 3.80
CA ILE A 216 13.42 6.48 3.13
C ILE A 216 14.39 6.24 1.97
N THR A 217 14.91 7.31 1.35
CA THR A 217 15.91 7.22 0.28
C THR A 217 17.21 6.54 0.71
N ALA A 218 17.54 6.54 2.01
CA ALA A 218 18.67 5.80 2.54
C ALA A 218 18.51 4.27 2.38
N TYR A 219 17.30 3.80 2.19
CA TYR A 219 16.96 2.38 1.99
C TYR A 219 16.59 2.04 0.55
N ALA A 220 16.70 2.98 -0.39
CA ALA A 220 16.23 2.83 -1.76
C ALA A 220 16.78 1.58 -2.46
N ASP A 221 18.08 1.29 -2.33
CA ASP A 221 18.69 0.09 -2.92
C ASP A 221 18.11 -1.18 -2.31
N ARG A 222 18.09 -1.28 -0.98
CA ARG A 222 17.54 -2.47 -0.29
C ARG A 222 16.06 -2.67 -0.59
N LEU A 223 15.27 -1.58 -0.63
CA LEU A 223 13.86 -1.66 -0.99
C LEU A 223 13.65 -2.13 -2.44
N LEU A 224 14.57 -1.84 -3.34
CA LEU A 224 14.49 -2.29 -4.73
C LEU A 224 15.04 -3.72 -4.90
N ASP A 225 16.24 -3.98 -4.41
CA ASP A 225 16.95 -5.24 -4.65
C ASP A 225 16.26 -6.43 -3.94
N ASP A 226 15.65 -6.18 -2.78
CA ASP A 226 14.96 -7.20 -2.00
C ASP A 226 13.55 -7.55 -2.54
N LEU A 227 13.04 -6.84 -3.56
CA LEU A 227 11.79 -7.22 -4.22
C LEU A 227 11.84 -8.64 -4.81
N ASP A 228 13.01 -9.09 -5.24
CA ASP A 228 13.19 -10.42 -5.81
C ASP A 228 13.03 -11.55 -4.78
N LYS A 229 13.18 -11.25 -3.48
CA LYS A 229 12.97 -12.21 -2.38
C LYS A 229 11.50 -12.48 -2.08
N LEU A 230 10.58 -11.63 -2.56
CA LEU A 230 9.18 -11.60 -2.17
C LEU A 230 8.29 -12.43 -3.13
N ASP A 231 7.43 -13.28 -2.56
CA ASP A 231 6.33 -13.94 -3.30
C ASP A 231 5.13 -12.98 -3.44
N TRP A 232 5.37 -11.88 -4.15
CA TRP A 232 4.41 -10.83 -4.38
C TRP A 232 4.00 -10.75 -5.85
N PRO A 233 2.79 -10.23 -6.17
CA PRO A 233 2.37 -10.02 -7.55
C PRO A 233 3.36 -9.14 -8.32
N GLU A 234 3.74 -9.54 -9.52
CA GLU A 234 4.70 -8.82 -10.38
C GLU A 234 4.27 -7.36 -10.64
N LYS A 235 2.95 -7.12 -10.71
CA LYS A 235 2.39 -5.76 -10.82
C LYS A 235 2.84 -4.88 -9.65
N VAL A 236 2.79 -5.38 -8.41
CA VAL A 236 3.19 -4.62 -7.21
C VAL A 236 4.69 -4.39 -7.19
N LYS A 237 5.50 -5.44 -7.48
CA LYS A 237 6.95 -5.31 -7.59
C LYS A 237 7.34 -4.24 -8.61
N LYS A 238 6.69 -4.28 -9.79
CA LYS A 238 6.91 -3.27 -10.82
C LYS A 238 6.50 -1.86 -10.36
N MET A 239 5.36 -1.71 -9.71
CA MET A 239 4.92 -0.41 -9.18
C MET A 239 5.94 0.17 -8.18
N GLN A 240 6.44 -0.64 -7.25
CA GLN A 240 7.48 -0.20 -6.30
C GLN A 240 8.80 0.10 -7.01
N GLY A 241 9.23 -0.75 -7.95
CA GLY A 241 10.44 -0.52 -8.75
C GLY A 241 10.40 0.77 -9.55
N ASP A 242 9.28 1.04 -10.23
CA ASP A 242 9.07 2.28 -11.01
C ASP A 242 9.00 3.52 -10.11
N TRP A 243 8.46 3.37 -8.88
CA TRP A 243 8.37 4.43 -7.88
C TRP A 243 9.74 4.77 -7.29
N ILE A 244 10.52 3.77 -6.91
CA ILE A 244 11.90 3.94 -6.44
C ILE A 244 12.75 4.50 -7.58
N GLY A 245 12.60 3.98 -8.77
CA GLY A 245 13.13 4.53 -10.01
C GLY A 245 14.63 4.73 -9.98
N ARG A 246 15.41 3.70 -9.59
CA ARG A 246 16.87 3.74 -9.61
C ARG A 246 17.38 3.95 -11.02
N SER A 247 18.23 4.93 -11.19
CA SER A 247 18.86 5.27 -12.48
C SER A 247 20.36 5.42 -12.32
N TYR A 248 21.09 4.92 -13.29
CA TYR A 248 22.54 5.03 -13.36
C TYR A 248 22.91 6.10 -14.38
N GLY A 249 23.85 6.95 -14.01
CA GLY A 249 24.27 8.05 -14.86
C GLY A 249 25.51 8.76 -14.34
N ALA A 250 25.64 10.02 -14.73
CA ALA A 250 26.71 10.89 -14.26
C ALA A 250 26.17 12.27 -13.88
N GLU A 251 26.75 12.86 -12.84
CA GLU A 251 26.75 14.31 -12.63
C GLU A 251 27.88 14.88 -13.48
N VAL A 252 27.59 15.93 -14.24
CA VAL A 252 28.54 16.58 -15.17
C VAL A 252 28.55 18.08 -14.89
N ASP A 253 29.72 18.66 -14.71
CA ASP A 253 29.90 20.07 -14.41
C ASP A 253 30.20 20.87 -15.68
N PHE A 254 29.33 21.80 -16.00
CA PHE A 254 29.49 22.75 -17.08
C PHE A 254 29.90 24.11 -16.53
N LYS A 255 31.10 24.59 -16.88
CA LYS A 255 31.54 25.93 -16.49
C LYS A 255 30.71 26.99 -17.21
N VAL A 256 30.31 28.03 -16.51
CA VAL A 256 29.65 29.18 -17.12
C VAL A 256 30.72 30.05 -17.79
N ASP A 257 30.50 30.37 -19.05
CA ASP A 257 31.45 31.19 -19.86
C ASP A 257 31.63 32.58 -19.25
N GLY A 258 32.88 32.93 -18.97
CA GLY A 258 33.24 34.24 -18.40
C GLY A 258 32.91 34.43 -16.92
N LYS A 259 32.52 33.36 -16.21
CA LYS A 259 32.19 33.36 -14.76
C LYS A 259 32.89 32.22 -14.05
N ASP A 260 33.06 32.33 -12.72
CA ASP A 260 33.64 31.26 -11.88
C ASP A 260 32.63 30.16 -11.53
N GLU A 261 31.33 30.36 -11.83
CA GLU A 261 30.28 29.43 -11.53
C GLU A 261 30.27 28.22 -12.47
N SER A 262 29.83 27.08 -11.92
CA SER A 262 29.55 25.87 -12.69
C SER A 262 28.11 25.41 -12.46
N ILE A 263 27.50 24.84 -13.51
CA ILE A 263 26.19 24.21 -13.46
C ILE A 263 26.40 22.71 -13.53
N THR A 264 26.01 22.01 -12.47
CA THR A 264 26.03 20.54 -12.43
C THR A 264 24.71 20.01 -12.99
N VAL A 265 24.76 19.11 -13.97
CA VAL A 265 23.60 18.39 -14.49
C VAL A 265 23.72 16.90 -14.17
N TYR A 266 22.58 16.25 -13.92
CA TYR A 266 22.52 14.80 -13.87
C TYR A 266 21.96 14.26 -15.19
N THR A 267 22.63 13.28 -15.79
CA THR A 267 22.17 12.63 -17.00
C THR A 267 22.25 11.10 -16.91
N THR A 268 21.23 10.42 -17.41
CA THR A 268 21.22 8.96 -17.63
C THR A 268 21.77 8.57 -19.00
N ARG A 269 22.10 9.59 -19.82
CA ARG A 269 22.64 9.43 -21.18
C ARG A 269 23.97 10.19 -21.33
N PRO A 270 24.98 9.84 -20.48
CA PRO A 270 26.30 10.50 -20.59
C PRO A 270 26.99 10.21 -21.92
N ASP A 271 26.62 9.13 -22.62
CA ASP A 271 27.03 8.79 -23.98
C ASP A 271 26.69 9.88 -25.00
N THR A 272 25.63 10.66 -24.76
CA THR A 272 25.19 11.70 -25.72
C THR A 272 25.75 13.10 -25.46
N LEU A 273 26.68 13.26 -24.49
CA LEU A 273 27.19 14.56 -24.03
C LEU A 273 27.77 15.43 -25.17
N HIS A 274 28.38 14.84 -26.19
CA HIS A 274 28.86 15.57 -27.38
C HIS A 274 27.73 16.24 -28.17
N GLY A 275 26.49 15.70 -28.10
CA GLY A 275 25.29 16.22 -28.77
C GLY A 275 24.54 17.26 -27.94
N ALA A 276 25.02 17.64 -26.77
CA ALA A 276 24.42 18.71 -25.98
C ALA A 276 24.61 20.07 -26.69
N THR A 277 23.52 20.67 -27.13
CA THR A 277 23.54 21.91 -27.90
C THR A 277 22.97 23.11 -27.16
N PHE A 278 22.26 22.88 -26.06
CA PHE A 278 21.79 23.89 -25.12
C PHE A 278 21.61 23.29 -23.73
N MET A 279 21.40 24.17 -22.76
CA MET A 279 21.14 23.80 -21.36
C MET A 279 19.88 24.48 -20.90
N VAL A 280 19.09 23.78 -20.05
CA VAL A 280 17.87 24.34 -19.46
C VAL A 280 17.93 24.21 -17.95
N LEU A 281 17.64 25.31 -17.25
CA LEU A 281 17.48 25.38 -15.81
C LEU A 281 16.01 25.59 -15.45
N ALA A 282 15.61 25.06 -14.31
CA ALA A 282 14.35 25.40 -13.69
C ALA A 282 14.29 26.91 -13.36
N PRO A 283 13.14 27.57 -13.51
CA PRO A 283 12.99 28.98 -13.13
C PRO A 283 13.36 29.28 -11.67
N GLU A 284 13.20 28.30 -10.79
CA GLU A 284 13.53 28.36 -9.35
C GLU A 284 15.00 28.04 -9.05
N HIS A 285 15.80 27.70 -10.04
CA HIS A 285 17.22 27.37 -9.83
C HIS A 285 17.98 28.55 -9.24
N LYS A 286 18.86 28.28 -8.25
CA LYS A 286 19.63 29.33 -7.52
C LYS A 286 20.41 30.29 -8.42
N LEU A 287 20.87 29.83 -9.60
CA LEU A 287 21.61 30.63 -10.57
C LEU A 287 20.70 31.33 -11.59
N ALA A 288 19.40 31.07 -11.64
CA ALA A 288 18.51 31.58 -12.68
C ALA A 288 18.58 33.11 -12.88
N LYS A 289 18.59 33.86 -11.78
CA LYS A 289 18.70 35.34 -11.81
C LYS A 289 20.10 35.84 -12.11
N SER A 290 21.15 35.18 -11.57
CA SER A 290 22.55 35.62 -11.76
C SER A 290 23.09 35.36 -13.17
N LEU A 291 22.46 34.46 -13.90
CA LEU A 291 22.81 34.13 -15.29
C LEU A 291 22.21 35.12 -16.28
N ALA A 292 21.21 35.92 -15.90
CA ALA A 292 20.67 36.96 -16.78
C ALA A 292 21.68 38.06 -17.05
N THR A 293 21.87 38.43 -18.33
CA THR A 293 22.62 39.62 -18.73
C THR A 293 21.75 40.87 -18.56
N ASP A 294 22.33 42.06 -18.64
CA ASP A 294 21.55 43.29 -18.49
C ASP A 294 20.45 43.39 -19.58
N GLU A 295 20.69 42.84 -20.76
CA GLU A 295 19.75 42.84 -21.89
C GLU A 295 18.59 41.88 -21.70
N THR A 296 18.81 40.74 -21.01
CA THR A 296 17.79 39.68 -20.82
C THR A 296 17.15 39.70 -19.44
N ARG A 297 17.64 40.51 -18.50
CA ARG A 297 17.22 40.54 -17.09
C ARG A 297 15.70 40.65 -16.91
N LYS A 298 15.11 41.60 -17.63
CA LYS A 298 13.66 41.83 -17.53
C LYS A 298 12.87 40.59 -17.99
N ASP A 299 13.22 40.02 -19.11
CA ASP A 299 12.51 38.87 -19.69
C ASP A 299 12.68 37.64 -18.81
N VAL A 300 13.85 37.45 -18.21
CA VAL A 300 14.14 36.37 -17.23
C VAL A 300 13.32 36.55 -15.97
N GLU A 301 13.27 37.75 -15.39
CA GLU A 301 12.48 38.02 -14.17
C GLU A 301 10.97 37.84 -14.42
N ASP A 302 10.47 38.33 -15.55
CA ASP A 302 9.08 38.15 -15.96
C ASP A 302 8.73 36.66 -16.18
N TYR A 303 9.66 35.87 -16.73
CA TYR A 303 9.46 34.43 -16.92
C TYR A 303 9.46 33.71 -15.59
N ILE A 304 10.39 33.99 -14.69
CA ILE A 304 10.44 33.41 -13.33
C ILE A 304 9.13 33.70 -12.59
N PHE A 305 8.63 34.94 -12.65
CA PHE A 305 7.38 35.32 -12.02
C PHE A 305 6.20 34.53 -12.61
N LYS A 306 6.07 34.45 -13.94
CA LYS A 306 5.01 33.66 -14.61
C LYS A 306 5.07 32.20 -14.21
N ALA A 307 6.25 31.60 -14.19
CA ALA A 307 6.44 30.23 -13.81
C ALA A 307 6.05 29.95 -12.35
N SER A 308 6.34 30.90 -11.44
CA SER A 308 5.99 30.79 -10.00
C SER A 308 4.48 30.76 -9.72
N THR A 309 3.68 31.30 -10.65
CA THR A 309 2.21 31.32 -10.53
C THR A 309 1.52 30.08 -11.10
N ARG A 310 2.27 29.16 -11.71
CA ARG A 310 1.75 27.90 -12.31
C ARG A 310 2.04 26.71 -11.43
N SER A 311 1.09 25.77 -11.36
CA SER A 311 1.34 24.51 -10.67
C SER A 311 2.30 23.60 -11.47
N ASN A 312 3.04 22.72 -10.80
CA ASN A 312 3.90 21.74 -11.47
C ASN A 312 3.11 20.82 -12.43
N ILE A 313 1.82 20.63 -12.18
CA ILE A 313 0.93 19.80 -12.99
C ILE A 313 0.62 20.53 -14.31
N ASP A 314 0.24 21.80 -14.22
CA ASP A 314 -0.02 22.61 -15.43
C ASP A 314 1.22 22.68 -16.30
N ARG A 315 2.42 22.81 -15.67
CA ARG A 315 3.71 22.79 -16.35
C ARG A 315 4.00 21.47 -17.07
N MET A 316 3.64 20.32 -16.44
CA MET A 316 3.89 18.99 -17.02
C MET A 316 2.86 18.61 -18.10
N GLN A 317 1.63 19.13 -18.01
CA GLN A 317 0.55 18.83 -18.96
C GLN A 317 0.53 19.74 -20.18
N ASP A 318 1.21 20.88 -20.10
CA ASP A 318 1.24 21.84 -21.21
C ASP A 318 2.05 21.29 -22.38
N LYS A 319 1.40 21.15 -23.52
CA LYS A 319 2.04 20.67 -24.75
C LYS A 319 2.94 21.73 -25.38
N GLU A 320 2.71 22.99 -25.05
CA GLU A 320 3.51 24.08 -25.62
C GLU A 320 4.77 24.34 -24.80
N LYS A 321 5.96 24.11 -25.42
CA LYS A 321 7.24 24.39 -24.76
C LYS A 321 7.44 25.89 -24.65
N THR A 322 7.64 26.40 -23.44
CA THR A 322 7.99 27.79 -23.17
C THR A 322 9.41 27.89 -22.65
N GLY A 323 10.05 29.03 -22.83
CA GLY A 323 11.39 29.27 -22.32
C GLY A 323 11.89 30.68 -22.59
N VAL A 324 12.91 31.10 -21.86
CA VAL A 324 13.60 32.37 -22.01
C VAL A 324 15.11 32.16 -22.03
N PHE A 325 15.81 32.79 -22.96
CA PHE A 325 17.27 32.77 -22.99
C PHE A 325 17.83 33.69 -21.92
N THR A 326 18.81 33.21 -21.14
CA THR A 326 19.43 33.98 -20.03
C THR A 326 20.45 35.04 -20.53
N GLY A 327 20.91 34.96 -21.76
CA GLY A 327 22.04 35.74 -22.27
C GLY A 327 23.41 35.09 -21.96
N SER A 328 23.48 34.10 -21.12
CA SER A 328 24.71 33.42 -20.72
C SER A 328 24.88 32.07 -21.43
N TYR A 329 26.12 31.60 -21.47
CA TYR A 329 26.49 30.32 -22.07
C TYR A 329 27.23 29.43 -21.05
N ALA A 330 27.09 28.14 -21.19
CA ALA A 330 27.91 27.16 -20.54
C ALA A 330 28.90 26.51 -21.52
N ILE A 331 29.99 25.96 -21.01
CA ILE A 331 31.02 25.31 -21.82
C ILE A 331 30.84 23.81 -21.71
N ASN A 332 30.59 23.11 -22.81
CA ASN A 332 30.52 21.64 -22.82
C ASN A 332 31.93 21.09 -22.53
N PRO A 333 32.09 20.30 -21.42
CA PRO A 333 33.41 19.87 -20.95
C PRO A 333 34.14 18.92 -21.90
N LEU A 334 33.40 18.18 -22.78
CA LEU A 334 34.00 17.23 -23.72
C LEU A 334 34.56 17.90 -25.00
N ASN A 335 33.86 18.89 -25.53
CA ASN A 335 34.22 19.46 -26.82
C ASN A 335 34.54 20.96 -26.79
N GLY A 336 34.46 21.61 -25.63
CA GLY A 336 34.75 23.02 -25.43
C GLY A 336 33.76 24.00 -26.11
N LYS A 337 32.66 23.50 -26.69
CA LYS A 337 31.66 24.34 -27.37
C LYS A 337 30.81 25.08 -26.34
N LYS A 338 30.47 26.34 -26.65
CA LYS A 338 29.53 27.14 -25.89
C LYS A 338 28.10 26.68 -26.18
N VAL A 339 27.32 26.39 -25.15
CA VAL A 339 25.90 26.03 -25.22
C VAL A 339 25.08 27.11 -24.53
N PRO A 340 24.02 27.67 -25.13
CA PRO A 340 23.19 28.72 -24.55
C PRO A 340 22.42 28.15 -23.34
N ILE A 341 22.27 28.96 -22.28
CA ILE A 341 21.55 28.62 -21.07
C ILE A 341 20.16 29.25 -21.14
N TRP A 342 19.15 28.41 -21.05
CA TRP A 342 17.73 28.78 -21.04
C TRP A 342 17.09 28.51 -19.68
N LEU A 343 16.03 29.24 -19.36
CA LEU A 343 15.08 28.85 -18.33
C LEU A 343 13.83 28.29 -19.01
N SER A 344 13.33 27.18 -18.47
CA SER A 344 12.04 26.63 -18.92
C SER A 344 11.32 25.91 -17.79
N ASP A 345 10.00 26.00 -17.82
CA ASP A 345 9.10 25.47 -16.80
C ASP A 345 8.88 23.93 -16.90
N TYR A 346 9.37 23.27 -17.96
CA TYR A 346 9.37 21.81 -18.03
C TYR A 346 10.49 21.16 -17.21
N VAL A 347 11.48 21.94 -16.72
CA VAL A 347 12.52 21.49 -15.79
C VAL A 347 12.08 21.85 -14.38
N LEU A 348 12.10 20.87 -13.47
CA LEU A 348 11.69 21.04 -12.08
C LEU A 348 12.91 21.20 -11.18
N ALA A 349 12.90 22.17 -10.28
CA ALA A 349 14.01 22.44 -9.37
C ALA A 349 14.24 21.33 -8.33
N ASP A 350 13.21 20.56 -8.02
CA ASP A 350 13.22 19.46 -7.05
C ASP A 350 13.57 18.10 -7.69
N TYR A 351 13.87 18.06 -8.99
CA TYR A 351 14.32 16.85 -9.68
C TYR A 351 15.79 16.98 -10.13
N GLY A 352 16.63 16.06 -9.65
CA GLY A 352 18.06 16.06 -9.94
C GLY A 352 18.75 17.30 -9.38
N THR A 353 19.41 18.06 -10.26
CA THR A 353 20.13 19.30 -9.93
C THR A 353 19.32 20.56 -10.24
N GLY A 354 18.07 20.42 -10.76
CA GLY A 354 17.29 21.54 -11.31
C GLY A 354 17.84 22.11 -12.61
N ALA A 355 18.78 21.43 -13.25
CA ALA A 355 19.39 21.75 -14.53
C ALA A 355 19.55 20.50 -15.39
N ILE A 356 19.38 20.64 -16.69
CA ILE A 356 19.57 19.54 -17.65
C ILE A 356 20.44 20.01 -18.82
N MET A 357 21.28 19.12 -19.32
CA MET A 357 21.85 19.25 -20.66
C MET A 357 20.83 18.76 -21.68
N CYS A 358 20.65 19.42 -22.75
CA CYS A 358 19.68 19.11 -23.80
C CYS A 358 20.33 18.56 -25.05
N VAL A 359 19.86 17.41 -25.48
CA VAL A 359 20.38 16.68 -26.65
C VAL A 359 19.24 16.45 -27.64
N PRO A 360 18.90 17.47 -28.44
CA PRO A 360 17.69 17.45 -29.26
C PRO A 360 17.65 16.35 -30.32
N ALA A 361 18.80 15.84 -30.76
CA ALA A 361 18.81 14.71 -31.68
C ALA A 361 18.34 13.38 -31.04
N HIS A 362 18.31 13.28 -29.68
CA HIS A 362 18.07 12.03 -28.97
C HIS A 362 17.04 12.10 -27.82
N ASP A 363 16.32 13.22 -27.68
CA ASP A 363 15.20 13.42 -26.75
C ASP A 363 14.10 14.23 -27.44
N ASP A 364 12.86 13.72 -27.44
CA ASP A 364 11.73 14.35 -28.14
C ASP A 364 11.39 15.74 -27.58
N ARG A 365 11.51 15.95 -26.28
CA ARG A 365 11.22 17.23 -25.61
C ARG A 365 12.26 18.27 -26.00
N ASP A 366 13.51 17.87 -26.02
CA ASP A 366 14.62 18.73 -26.41
C ASP A 366 14.54 19.06 -27.91
N PHE A 367 14.08 18.08 -28.72
CA PHE A 367 13.87 18.28 -30.16
C PHE A 367 12.79 19.33 -30.44
N GLU A 368 11.63 19.21 -29.80
CA GLU A 368 10.53 20.18 -29.90
C GLU A 368 10.98 21.58 -29.48
N PHE A 369 11.73 21.67 -28.37
CA PHE A 369 12.27 22.92 -27.85
C PHE A 369 13.27 23.53 -28.85
N ALA A 370 14.23 22.74 -29.36
CA ALA A 370 15.22 23.18 -30.32
C ALA A 370 14.57 23.69 -31.63
N LYS A 371 13.55 23.00 -32.12
CA LYS A 371 12.80 23.45 -33.32
C LYS A 371 12.08 24.77 -33.05
N LYS A 372 11.42 24.93 -31.90
CA LYS A 372 10.71 26.17 -31.57
C LYS A 372 11.64 27.38 -31.47
N PHE A 373 12.79 27.20 -30.82
CA PHE A 373 13.75 28.30 -30.59
C PHE A 373 14.89 28.34 -31.58
N ASN A 374 14.80 27.55 -32.66
CA ASN A 374 15.79 27.49 -33.73
C ASN A 374 17.23 27.23 -33.25
N LEU A 375 17.37 26.25 -32.34
CA LEU A 375 18.63 25.81 -31.74
C LEU A 375 19.25 24.67 -32.56
N PRO A 376 20.59 24.51 -32.54
CA PRO A 376 21.27 23.44 -33.27
C PRO A 376 20.83 22.03 -32.82
N ILE A 377 20.72 21.12 -33.79
CA ILE A 377 20.44 19.69 -33.54
C ILE A 377 21.63 18.91 -34.09
N ILE A 378 22.35 18.19 -33.22
CA ILE A 378 23.55 17.41 -33.59
C ILE A 378 23.29 15.95 -33.24
N GLN A 379 23.21 15.10 -34.26
CA GLN A 379 23.07 13.65 -34.06
C GLN A 379 24.42 13.07 -33.65
N VAL A 380 24.41 12.29 -32.54
CA VAL A 380 25.60 11.63 -32.00
C VAL A 380 25.46 10.11 -31.91
N ILE A 381 24.27 9.58 -32.13
CA ILE A 381 24.03 8.13 -32.26
C ILE A 381 23.33 7.90 -33.60
N ALA A 382 23.85 7.02 -34.40
CA ALA A 382 23.30 6.70 -35.70
C ALA A 382 23.12 5.19 -35.88
N LYS A 383 22.04 4.79 -36.53
CA LYS A 383 21.86 3.43 -36.99
C LYS A 383 22.87 3.19 -38.13
N ASP A 384 23.65 2.14 -38.03
CA ASP A 384 24.67 1.77 -39.01
C ASP A 384 25.73 2.87 -39.27
N GLY A 385 25.95 3.79 -38.30
CA GLY A 385 26.98 4.83 -38.39
C GLY A 385 26.68 5.95 -39.41
N LYS A 386 25.46 6.04 -39.94
CA LYS A 386 25.05 7.07 -40.94
C LYS A 386 24.19 8.14 -40.30
N GLU A 387 24.60 9.41 -40.50
CA GLU A 387 23.84 10.57 -40.08
C GLU A 387 22.54 10.71 -40.86
N ILE A 388 21.47 11.14 -40.19
CA ILE A 388 20.17 11.42 -40.83
C ILE A 388 20.18 12.85 -41.34
N GLU A 389 20.14 13.01 -42.65
CA GLU A 389 19.97 14.32 -43.29
C GLU A 389 18.56 14.86 -42.99
N ASN A 390 18.43 16.07 -42.44
CA ASN A 390 17.15 16.75 -42.14
C ASN A 390 16.26 15.97 -41.17
N MET A 391 16.71 15.80 -39.93
CA MET A 391 15.91 15.15 -38.86
C MET A 391 14.54 15.85 -38.68
N THR A 392 13.47 15.09 -38.79
CA THR A 392 12.08 15.53 -38.58
C THR A 392 11.58 15.18 -37.17
N GLU A 393 12.23 14.25 -36.52
CA GLU A 393 11.97 13.76 -35.17
C GLU A 393 13.29 13.35 -34.50
N ALA A 394 13.28 13.20 -33.16
CA ALA A 394 14.44 12.74 -32.42
C ALA A 394 14.71 11.24 -32.69
N TYR A 395 15.97 10.85 -32.80
CA TYR A 395 16.38 9.46 -32.81
C TYR A 395 16.55 8.96 -31.37
N THR A 396 15.50 8.36 -30.80
CA THR A 396 15.44 7.97 -29.39
C THR A 396 15.92 6.55 -29.12
N GLU A 397 16.28 5.78 -30.15
CA GLU A 397 16.84 4.44 -30.01
C GLU A 397 18.12 4.47 -29.15
N ALA A 398 18.18 3.55 -28.18
CA ALA A 398 19.33 3.49 -27.27
C ALA A 398 20.56 2.85 -27.87
N ALA A 399 20.42 2.04 -28.93
CA ALA A 399 21.49 1.34 -29.60
C ALA A 399 21.86 2.01 -30.94
N GLY A 400 23.14 2.03 -31.25
CA GLY A 400 23.68 2.57 -32.49
C GLY A 400 25.15 2.92 -32.34
N THR A 401 25.76 3.32 -33.47
CA THR A 401 27.16 3.70 -33.50
C THR A 401 27.31 5.20 -33.22
N MET A 402 28.27 5.56 -32.39
CA MET A 402 28.59 6.95 -32.08
C MET A 402 29.17 7.67 -33.32
N ILE A 403 28.64 8.84 -33.62
CA ILE A 403 29.09 9.77 -34.65
C ILE A 403 29.18 11.17 -34.03
N ASN A 404 29.87 12.11 -34.69
CA ASN A 404 30.04 13.49 -34.25
C ASN A 404 30.47 13.64 -32.78
N SER A 405 31.18 12.65 -32.23
CA SER A 405 31.50 12.48 -30.82
C SER A 405 33.00 12.40 -30.50
N GLY A 406 33.84 12.98 -31.33
CA GLY A 406 35.29 13.03 -31.14
C GLY A 406 35.89 11.63 -30.96
N ASP A 407 36.63 11.41 -29.86
CA ASP A 407 37.26 10.12 -29.56
C ASP A 407 36.28 8.96 -29.31
N TRP A 408 35.00 9.25 -29.13
CA TRP A 408 33.94 8.24 -28.96
C TRP A 408 33.35 7.79 -30.32
N ASN A 409 33.74 8.38 -31.47
CA ASN A 409 33.26 7.96 -32.77
C ASN A 409 33.54 6.48 -33.04
N GLY A 410 32.56 5.77 -33.57
CA GLY A 410 32.65 4.35 -33.88
C GLY A 410 32.36 3.40 -32.70
N MET A 411 32.27 3.92 -31.47
CA MET A 411 31.86 3.09 -30.32
C MET A 411 30.38 2.75 -30.39
N GLU A 412 30.01 1.62 -29.80
CA GLU A 412 28.62 1.23 -29.64
C GLU A 412 27.99 2.02 -28.47
N SER A 413 26.91 2.74 -28.72
CA SER A 413 26.29 3.63 -27.72
C SER A 413 25.80 2.90 -26.45
N SER A 414 25.34 1.66 -26.58
CA SER A 414 24.90 0.83 -25.46
C SER A 414 26.03 0.44 -24.50
N VAL A 415 27.26 0.29 -25.05
CA VAL A 415 28.47 0.05 -24.27
C VAL A 415 28.96 1.36 -23.65
N LEU A 416 29.06 2.41 -24.46
CA LEU A 416 29.52 3.74 -24.01
C LEU A 416 28.63 4.29 -22.90
N LYS A 417 27.32 4.12 -22.98
CA LYS A 417 26.39 4.53 -21.92
C LYS A 417 26.76 3.99 -20.53
N LYS A 418 27.32 2.77 -20.48
CA LYS A 418 27.76 2.16 -19.22
C LYS A 418 29.13 2.63 -18.77
N GLU A 419 30.02 2.91 -19.71
CA GLU A 419 31.41 3.29 -19.46
C GLU A 419 31.62 4.78 -19.29
N ALA A 420 30.83 5.61 -19.98
CA ALA A 420 30.97 7.07 -19.96
C ALA A 420 30.96 7.69 -18.55
N PRO A 421 30.15 7.25 -17.57
CA PRO A 421 30.22 7.78 -16.21
C PRO A 421 31.62 7.68 -15.59
N GLU A 422 32.29 6.56 -15.76
CA GLU A 422 33.65 6.34 -15.25
C GLU A 422 34.72 7.11 -16.05
N MET A 423 34.50 7.26 -17.36
CA MET A 423 35.36 8.10 -18.21
C MET A 423 35.28 9.58 -17.81
N ILE A 424 34.08 10.10 -17.57
CA ILE A 424 33.80 11.47 -17.13
C ILE A 424 34.49 11.75 -15.78
N GLU A 425 34.41 10.80 -14.85
CA GLU A 425 35.06 10.91 -13.54
C GLU A 425 36.58 10.95 -13.66
N LYS A 426 37.17 10.09 -14.48
CA LYS A 426 38.60 10.10 -14.77
C LYS A 426 39.08 11.38 -15.46
N MET A 427 38.23 11.99 -16.30
CA MET A 427 38.53 13.28 -16.96
C MET A 427 38.38 14.49 -15.99
N GLY A 428 37.79 14.31 -14.79
CA GLY A 428 37.75 15.31 -13.73
C GLY A 428 36.69 16.40 -13.87
N PHE A 429 35.69 16.24 -14.75
CA PHE A 429 34.61 17.21 -14.91
C PHE A 429 33.23 16.66 -14.51
N GLY A 430 33.20 15.56 -13.79
CA GLY A 430 31.96 14.96 -13.28
C GLY A 430 32.24 13.73 -12.42
N LYS A 431 31.19 13.04 -12.04
CA LYS A 431 31.27 11.79 -11.27
C LYS A 431 30.14 10.83 -11.61
N LYS A 432 30.43 9.55 -11.50
CA LYS A 432 29.41 8.49 -11.55
C LYS A 432 28.40 8.70 -10.44
N LYS A 433 27.13 8.60 -10.77
CA LYS A 433 26.05 8.83 -9.81
C LYS A 433 24.89 7.88 -10.04
N VAL A 434 24.42 7.30 -8.94
CA VAL A 434 23.12 6.63 -8.88
C VAL A 434 22.10 7.64 -8.36
N ASN A 435 20.99 7.77 -9.02
CA ASN A 435 19.90 8.65 -8.61
C ASN A 435 18.59 7.86 -8.51
N TYR A 436 17.65 8.37 -7.73
CA TYR A 436 16.35 7.75 -7.49
C TYR A 436 15.23 8.74 -7.75
N LYS A 437 14.09 8.25 -8.26
CA LYS A 437 12.85 9.04 -8.31
C LYS A 437 12.25 9.20 -6.91
N LEU A 438 12.40 8.17 -6.07
CA LEU A 438 11.97 8.19 -4.68
C LEU A 438 12.49 9.43 -3.96
N ARG A 439 11.62 10.07 -3.19
CA ARG A 439 11.95 11.21 -2.32
C ARG A 439 11.79 10.81 -0.87
N ASP A 440 12.45 11.55 0.03
CA ASP A 440 12.23 11.39 1.45
C ASP A 440 10.77 11.64 1.80
N TRP A 441 10.27 10.86 2.72
CA TRP A 441 8.86 10.85 3.08
C TRP A 441 8.50 12.07 3.93
N VAL A 442 7.57 12.92 3.44
CA VAL A 442 6.99 14.05 4.18
C VAL A 442 6.12 13.49 5.31
N PHE A 443 6.60 13.60 6.54
CA PHE A 443 6.06 12.82 7.66
C PHE A 443 5.13 13.62 8.57
N SER A 444 5.29 14.93 8.73
CA SER A 444 4.42 15.71 9.62
C SER A 444 3.12 16.16 8.98
N ARG A 445 2.06 16.24 9.81
CA ARG A 445 0.71 16.69 9.44
C ARG A 445 0.26 17.83 10.35
N GLN A 446 -0.34 18.85 9.76
CA GLN A 446 -0.89 20.03 10.45
C GLN A 446 -2.33 19.72 10.90
N ARG A 447 -2.48 18.62 11.63
CA ARG A 447 -3.76 18.08 12.06
C ARG A 447 -3.73 17.72 13.54
N TYR A 448 -4.92 17.64 14.15
CA TYR A 448 -5.05 17.24 15.55
C TYR A 448 -5.02 15.72 15.73
N TRP A 449 -5.81 14.98 14.93
CA TRP A 449 -6.05 13.56 15.12
C TRP A 449 -4.94 12.70 14.52
N GLY A 450 -3.86 12.55 15.25
CA GLY A 450 -2.68 11.76 14.88
C GLY A 450 -1.74 11.58 16.07
N GLU A 451 -0.77 10.68 15.93
CA GLU A 451 0.24 10.49 16.97
C GLU A 451 1.11 11.76 17.10
N PRO A 452 1.23 12.36 18.30
CA PRO A 452 2.14 13.49 18.51
C PRO A 452 3.59 13.11 18.20
N ILE A 453 4.30 13.98 17.50
CA ILE A 453 5.73 13.79 17.23
C ILE A 453 6.52 14.08 18.53
N PRO A 454 7.29 13.12 19.07
CA PRO A 454 7.90 13.22 20.40
C PRO A 454 9.22 14.02 20.38
N ILE A 455 9.14 15.27 19.91
CA ILE A 455 10.26 16.21 19.85
C ILE A 455 9.94 17.46 20.65
N ILE A 456 10.99 18.02 21.26
CA ILE A 456 10.98 19.28 22.01
C ILE A 456 11.94 20.25 21.33
N HIS A 457 11.44 21.44 20.97
CA HIS A 457 12.22 22.51 20.39
C HIS A 457 12.77 23.39 21.52
N CYS A 458 14.06 23.29 21.77
CA CYS A 458 14.79 24.09 22.76
C CYS A 458 15.58 25.18 22.06
N PRO A 459 15.51 26.46 22.51
CA PRO A 459 16.31 27.53 21.91
C PRO A 459 17.79 27.30 21.92
N ASP A 460 18.31 26.61 22.94
CA ASP A 460 19.75 26.36 23.12
C ASP A 460 20.19 25.01 22.58
N CYS A 461 19.37 23.97 22.71
CA CYS A 461 19.75 22.60 22.35
C CYS A 461 19.20 22.16 20.96
N GLY A 462 18.38 22.98 20.31
CA GLY A 462 17.71 22.63 19.07
C GLY A 462 16.59 21.59 19.26
N CYS A 463 16.44 20.66 18.32
CA CYS A 463 15.49 19.56 18.41
C CYS A 463 15.98 18.48 19.38
N VAL A 464 15.25 18.24 20.44
CA VAL A 464 15.57 17.24 21.48
C VAL A 464 14.45 16.20 21.53
N PRO A 465 14.74 14.90 21.39
CA PRO A 465 13.71 13.89 21.52
C PRO A 465 13.23 13.76 22.97
N VAL A 466 11.96 13.48 23.16
CA VAL A 466 11.42 13.13 24.48
C VAL A 466 12.12 11.84 24.96
N PRO A 467 12.56 11.78 26.23
CA PRO A 467 13.13 10.56 26.81
C PRO A 467 12.20 9.35 26.66
N GLU A 468 12.76 8.18 26.34
CA GLU A 468 11.97 6.98 26.01
C GLU A 468 11.09 6.50 27.19
N ASP A 469 11.54 6.74 28.42
CA ASP A 469 10.80 6.45 29.67
C ASP A 469 9.64 7.43 29.93
N GLN A 470 9.57 8.54 29.19
CA GLN A 470 8.49 9.53 29.25
C GLN A 470 7.47 9.37 28.10
N LEU A 471 7.63 8.37 27.25
CA LEU A 471 6.65 8.04 26.20
C LEU A 471 5.48 7.25 26.80
N PRO A 472 4.25 7.46 26.31
CA PRO A 472 3.91 8.31 25.18
C PRO A 472 3.70 9.78 25.54
N VAL A 473 4.02 10.68 24.59
CA VAL A 473 3.49 12.04 24.60
C VAL A 473 2.01 11.93 24.25
N LEU A 474 1.15 12.20 25.21
CA LEU A 474 -0.29 12.06 25.05
C LEU A 474 -0.88 13.19 24.18
N LEU A 475 -1.84 12.82 23.31
CA LEU A 475 -2.65 13.79 22.59
C LEU A 475 -3.60 14.47 23.58
N PRO A 476 -3.58 15.83 23.70
CA PRO A 476 -4.42 16.53 24.67
C PRO A 476 -5.89 16.46 24.27
N GLU A 477 -6.77 16.53 25.25
CA GLU A 477 -8.21 16.67 25.00
C GLU A 477 -8.55 18.11 24.66
N VAL A 478 -9.27 18.33 23.56
CA VAL A 478 -9.64 19.67 23.08
C VAL A 478 -11.07 19.70 22.58
N GLU A 479 -11.74 20.81 22.80
CA GLU A 479 -13.09 21.03 22.24
C GLU A 479 -13.04 21.48 20.77
N LYS A 480 -12.01 22.22 20.38
CA LYS A 480 -11.79 22.73 19.02
C LYS A 480 -10.52 22.14 18.42
N TYR A 481 -10.67 21.43 17.34
CA TYR A 481 -9.58 20.75 16.64
C TYR A 481 -9.56 20.99 15.13
N GLU A 482 -10.35 21.95 14.66
CA GLU A 482 -10.42 22.27 13.23
C GLU A 482 -9.09 22.82 12.72
N PRO A 483 -8.61 22.36 11.56
CA PRO A 483 -7.34 22.81 11.01
C PRO A 483 -7.41 24.31 10.64
N THR A 484 -6.36 25.04 11.01
CA THR A 484 -6.28 26.50 10.82
C THR A 484 -6.23 26.93 9.35
N GLY A 485 -5.57 26.13 8.50
CA GLY A 485 -5.27 26.47 7.10
C GLY A 485 -4.05 27.40 6.94
N THR A 486 -3.47 27.91 8.02
CA THR A 486 -2.26 28.75 8.00
C THR A 486 -1.01 27.93 7.77
N GLY A 487 -1.04 26.63 8.04
CA GLY A 487 0.10 25.71 8.08
C GLY A 487 0.54 25.37 9.51
N GLU A 488 -0.12 25.93 10.51
CA GLU A 488 0.06 25.54 11.91
C GLU A 488 -0.95 24.48 12.30
N SER A 489 -0.52 23.56 13.14
CA SER A 489 -1.39 22.56 13.75
C SER A 489 -2.36 23.18 14.76
N PRO A 490 -3.59 22.67 14.92
CA PRO A 490 -4.47 23.08 16.01
C PRO A 490 -3.85 22.94 17.40
N LEU A 491 -2.92 22.01 17.57
CA LEU A 491 -2.19 21.81 18.84
C LEU A 491 -1.34 23.03 19.24
N ALA A 492 -0.91 23.85 18.28
CA ALA A 492 -0.11 25.04 18.54
C ALA A 492 -0.83 26.09 19.41
N ALA A 493 -2.17 26.06 19.44
CA ALA A 493 -2.99 26.97 20.22
C ALA A 493 -3.17 26.54 21.70
N ILE A 494 -2.61 25.38 22.10
CA ILE A 494 -2.80 24.82 23.45
C ILE A 494 -1.53 25.10 24.28
N ASP A 495 -1.42 26.30 24.82
CA ASP A 495 -0.22 26.76 25.54
C ASP A 495 0.22 25.81 26.66
N GLU A 496 -0.71 25.25 27.43
CA GLU A 496 -0.45 24.34 28.54
C GLU A 496 0.20 23.02 28.08
N TRP A 497 -0.15 22.56 26.86
CA TRP A 497 0.44 21.36 26.28
C TRP A 497 1.74 21.67 25.53
N VAL A 498 1.80 22.80 24.82
CA VAL A 498 2.97 23.20 24.02
C VAL A 498 4.17 23.53 24.88
N ASN A 499 3.95 24.33 25.94
CA ASN A 499 5.06 24.77 26.80
C ASN A 499 5.54 23.64 27.71
N THR A 500 6.84 23.40 27.70
CA THR A 500 7.48 22.32 28.47
C THR A 500 8.91 22.70 28.86
N THR A 501 9.59 21.78 29.49
CA THR A 501 11.01 21.93 29.87
C THR A 501 11.87 21.06 28.98
N CYS A 502 13.00 21.60 28.52
CA CYS A 502 13.99 20.82 27.76
C CYS A 502 14.59 19.72 28.66
N PRO A 503 14.51 18.44 28.27
CA PRO A 503 15.08 17.35 29.07
C PRO A 503 16.62 17.34 29.08
N CYS A 504 17.25 18.09 28.18
CA CYS A 504 18.70 18.17 28.08
C CYS A 504 19.28 19.26 29.00
N CYS A 505 18.73 20.48 28.96
CA CYS A 505 19.30 21.63 29.71
C CYS A 505 18.39 22.20 30.81
N GLY A 506 17.15 21.71 30.97
CA GLY A 506 16.20 22.15 31.98
C GLY A 506 15.53 23.52 31.71
N LYS A 507 15.84 24.17 30.58
CA LYS A 507 15.28 25.48 30.23
C LYS A 507 13.86 25.36 29.60
N PRO A 508 13.07 26.47 29.60
CA PRO A 508 11.80 26.50 28.90
C PRO A 508 11.97 26.14 27.42
N ALA A 509 11.08 25.31 26.94
CA ALA A 509 11.09 24.78 25.58
C ALA A 509 9.65 24.53 25.10
N LYS A 510 9.47 24.18 23.83
CA LYS A 510 8.16 23.91 23.24
C LYS A 510 8.10 22.52 22.64
N ARG A 511 6.97 21.81 22.82
CA ARG A 511 6.70 20.55 22.11
C ARG A 511 6.48 20.82 20.63
N GLU A 512 6.85 19.84 19.80
CA GLU A 512 6.42 19.78 18.41
C GLU A 512 4.86 19.69 18.36
N THR A 513 4.26 20.48 17.50
CA THR A 513 2.80 20.58 17.40
C THR A 513 2.20 19.84 16.21
N ASN A 514 3.03 19.41 15.26
CA ASN A 514 2.57 18.54 14.18
C ASN A 514 2.37 17.11 14.68
N THR A 515 1.49 16.38 14.01
CA THR A 515 1.26 14.96 14.26
C THR A 515 1.84 14.10 13.14
N MET A 516 2.02 12.82 13.39
CA MET A 516 2.43 11.84 12.40
C MET A 516 1.28 11.53 11.44
N PRO A 517 1.56 11.05 10.22
CA PRO A 517 0.52 10.57 9.31
C PRO A 517 -0.03 9.23 9.82
N GLN A 518 -1.24 8.86 9.41
CA GLN A 518 -1.85 7.55 9.73
C GLN A 518 -0.94 6.36 9.38
N TRP A 519 -0.10 6.51 8.35
CA TRP A 519 0.85 5.49 7.92
C TRP A 519 1.93 5.17 8.94
N ALA A 520 2.16 6.03 9.93
CA ALA A 520 3.16 5.81 10.97
C ALA A 520 2.80 4.58 11.81
N GLY A 521 1.58 4.53 12.35
CA GLY A 521 1.09 3.39 13.12
C GLY A 521 0.87 2.15 12.27
N SER A 522 0.35 2.31 11.04
CA SER A 522 0.08 1.16 10.16
C SER A 522 1.33 0.54 9.54
N SER A 523 2.50 1.17 9.62
CA SER A 523 3.73 0.61 9.05
C SER A 523 4.36 -0.51 9.89
N TRP A 524 3.91 -0.74 11.12
CA TRP A 524 4.50 -1.73 12.03
C TRP A 524 3.48 -2.55 12.84
N TYR A 525 2.18 -2.30 12.71
CA TYR A 525 1.11 -2.87 13.52
C TYR A 525 1.09 -4.41 13.57
N PHE A 526 1.51 -5.07 12.49
CA PHE A 526 1.61 -6.52 12.37
C PHE A 526 2.58 -7.14 13.39
N LEU A 527 3.57 -6.38 13.85
CA LEU A 527 4.47 -6.80 14.93
C LEU A 527 3.74 -6.77 16.27
N ARG A 528 2.89 -5.76 16.49
CA ARG A 528 2.20 -5.57 17.76
C ARG A 528 1.14 -6.60 18.05
N TYR A 529 0.48 -7.12 17.02
CA TYR A 529 -0.56 -8.14 17.22
C TYR A 529 -0.09 -9.35 18.03
N VAL A 530 1.10 -9.84 17.77
CA VAL A 530 1.60 -11.05 18.44
C VAL A 530 2.04 -10.79 19.89
N ASP A 531 2.16 -9.51 20.28
CA ASP A 531 2.60 -9.12 21.64
C ASP A 531 1.90 -7.85 22.15
N ASN A 532 0.59 -7.71 21.88
CA ASN A 532 -0.18 -6.49 22.14
C ASN A 532 -0.29 -6.08 23.60
N LYS A 533 -0.01 -6.98 24.54
CA LYS A 533 -0.06 -6.73 25.99
C LYS A 533 1.31 -6.40 26.61
N ASN A 534 2.38 -6.44 25.82
CA ASN A 534 3.72 -6.12 26.30
C ASN A 534 3.86 -4.60 26.50
N LYS A 535 4.23 -4.17 27.70
CA LYS A 535 4.40 -2.76 28.05
C LYS A 535 5.83 -2.28 27.99
N ASP A 536 6.78 -3.22 27.96
CA ASP A 536 8.21 -2.97 28.09
C ASP A 536 8.92 -2.90 26.73
N GLU A 537 8.39 -3.63 25.73
CA GLU A 537 8.96 -3.73 24.39
C GLU A 537 7.87 -3.58 23.32
N LEU A 538 8.25 -3.11 22.14
CA LEU A 538 7.38 -3.08 20.96
C LEU A 538 6.84 -4.48 20.63
N VAL A 539 7.73 -5.46 20.64
CA VAL A 539 7.50 -6.89 20.54
C VAL A 539 8.67 -7.60 21.20
N SER A 540 8.42 -8.62 22.01
CA SER A 540 9.50 -9.43 22.59
C SER A 540 10.21 -10.25 21.49
N ARG A 541 11.51 -10.40 21.63
CA ARG A 541 12.31 -11.20 20.71
C ARG A 541 11.79 -12.63 20.57
N GLU A 542 11.41 -13.26 21.68
CA GLU A 542 10.84 -14.60 21.69
C GLU A 542 9.60 -14.73 20.80
N LYS A 543 8.67 -13.77 20.90
CA LYS A 543 7.44 -13.80 20.10
C LYS A 543 7.69 -13.40 18.65
N ALA A 544 8.61 -12.46 18.41
CA ALA A 544 9.01 -12.08 17.06
C ALA A 544 9.58 -13.28 16.31
N ASP A 545 10.55 -13.98 16.88
CA ASP A 545 11.19 -15.16 16.27
C ASP A 545 10.21 -16.33 16.07
N LYS A 546 9.22 -16.45 16.95
CA LYS A 546 8.25 -17.55 16.89
C LYS A 546 7.14 -17.34 15.89
N TYR A 547 6.64 -16.11 15.74
CA TYR A 547 5.38 -15.83 15.05
C TYR A 547 5.52 -14.99 13.78
N LEU A 548 6.65 -14.31 13.58
CA LEU A 548 6.91 -13.44 12.43
C LEU A 548 7.94 -14.05 11.48
N PRO A 549 8.08 -13.55 10.25
CA PRO A 549 7.24 -12.55 9.57
C PRO A 549 5.83 -13.07 9.25
N VAL A 550 4.98 -12.20 8.67
CA VAL A 550 3.64 -12.58 8.19
C VAL A 550 3.77 -13.53 6.99
N ASP A 551 3.07 -14.67 7.03
CA ASP A 551 3.16 -15.68 5.96
C ASP A 551 2.29 -15.32 4.75
N MET A 552 1.10 -14.74 4.98
CA MET A 552 0.19 -14.30 3.93
C MET A 552 -0.42 -12.95 4.30
N TYR A 553 -0.30 -11.98 3.42
CA TYR A 553 -0.91 -10.68 3.55
C TYR A 553 -1.95 -10.44 2.46
N ILE A 554 -3.16 -10.06 2.84
CA ILE A 554 -4.28 -9.85 1.90
C ILE A 554 -4.73 -8.41 2.00
N GLY A 555 -4.77 -7.70 0.86
CA GLY A 555 -5.17 -6.30 0.83
C GLY A 555 -5.15 -5.67 -0.55
N GLY A 556 -5.62 -4.42 -0.65
CA GLY A 556 -5.77 -3.70 -1.90
C GLY A 556 -4.44 -3.33 -2.57
N VAL A 557 -4.43 -3.36 -3.90
CA VAL A 557 -3.26 -2.99 -4.72
C VAL A 557 -2.90 -1.51 -4.62
N GLU A 558 -3.84 -0.64 -4.23
CA GLU A 558 -3.64 0.79 -4.02
C GLU A 558 -2.57 1.12 -2.98
N HIS A 559 -2.30 0.18 -2.09
CA HIS A 559 -1.27 0.33 -1.06
C HIS A 559 0.15 -0.02 -1.52
N ALA A 560 0.35 -0.37 -2.80
CA ALA A 560 1.65 -0.81 -3.34
C ALA A 560 2.79 0.15 -3.04
N VAL A 561 2.62 1.46 -3.28
CA VAL A 561 3.63 2.51 -3.07
C VAL A 561 3.39 3.36 -1.82
N LEU A 562 2.38 3.00 -1.01
CA LEU A 562 2.02 3.61 0.27
C LEU A 562 2.40 2.66 1.41
N HIS A 563 1.40 2.10 2.08
CA HIS A 563 1.55 1.23 3.24
C HIS A 563 2.58 0.10 3.03
N LEU A 564 2.54 -0.61 1.89
CA LEU A 564 3.47 -1.73 1.64
C LEU A 564 4.93 -1.27 1.55
N LEU A 565 5.20 -0.12 0.93
CA LEU A 565 6.54 0.44 0.84
C LEU A 565 7.03 0.93 2.22
N TYR A 566 6.16 1.61 2.97
CA TYR A 566 6.50 2.13 4.30
C TYR A 566 6.71 1.00 5.32
N SER A 567 5.90 -0.06 5.29
CA SER A 567 6.07 -1.24 6.16
C SER A 567 7.41 -1.93 5.90
N ARG A 568 7.85 -2.03 4.65
CA ARG A 568 9.17 -2.57 4.30
C ARG A 568 10.29 -1.68 4.83
N PHE A 569 10.16 -0.37 4.68
CA PHE A 569 11.14 0.59 5.23
C PHE A 569 11.26 0.47 6.75
N TYR A 570 10.13 0.45 7.47
CA TYR A 570 10.13 0.29 8.94
C TYR A 570 10.72 -1.05 9.36
N THR A 571 10.37 -2.13 8.69
CA THR A 571 10.91 -3.47 9.00
C THR A 571 12.42 -3.52 8.81
N LYS A 572 12.95 -2.99 7.70
CA LYS A 572 14.39 -2.93 7.48
C LYS A 572 15.12 -2.11 8.54
N PHE A 573 14.53 -0.98 8.95
CA PHE A 573 15.07 -0.18 10.03
C PHE A 573 15.04 -0.93 11.37
N LEU A 574 13.92 -1.56 11.73
CA LEU A 574 13.80 -2.34 12.96
C LEU A 574 14.74 -3.56 12.98
N HIS A 575 14.97 -4.17 11.83
CA HIS A 575 15.99 -5.20 11.65
C HIS A 575 17.41 -4.63 11.92
N ASP A 576 17.75 -3.49 11.34
CA ASP A 576 19.09 -2.88 11.48
C ASP A 576 19.41 -2.49 12.93
N ILE A 577 18.39 -2.15 13.73
CA ILE A 577 18.57 -1.86 15.17
C ILE A 577 18.35 -3.08 16.08
N GLY A 578 18.16 -4.27 15.50
CA GLY A 578 18.11 -5.55 16.21
C GLY A 578 16.79 -5.89 16.92
N VAL A 579 15.66 -5.24 16.55
CA VAL A 579 14.33 -5.53 17.12
C VAL A 579 13.77 -6.84 16.55
N VAL A 580 13.99 -7.09 15.26
CA VAL A 580 13.57 -8.30 14.55
C VAL A 580 14.71 -8.90 13.73
N ASP A 581 14.65 -10.20 13.40
CA ASP A 581 15.67 -10.91 12.61
C ASP A 581 15.39 -10.97 11.11
N PHE A 582 14.23 -10.51 10.68
CA PHE A 582 13.82 -10.49 9.27
C PHE A 582 13.80 -9.05 8.75
N ASP A 583 14.09 -8.87 7.47
CA ASP A 583 14.18 -7.58 6.82
C ASP A 583 13.01 -7.27 5.87
N GLU A 584 12.04 -8.20 5.75
CA GLU A 584 10.80 -8.04 4.98
C GLU A 584 9.57 -8.43 5.82
N PRO A 585 8.51 -7.62 5.84
CA PRO A 585 7.37 -7.82 6.75
C PRO A 585 6.44 -8.96 6.33
N PHE A 586 6.25 -9.16 5.02
CA PHE A 586 5.24 -10.03 4.44
C PHE A 586 5.84 -10.96 3.41
N THR A 587 5.84 -12.27 3.68
CA THR A 587 6.44 -13.27 2.78
C THR A 587 5.66 -13.37 1.47
N LYS A 588 4.33 -13.52 1.56
CA LYS A 588 3.44 -13.59 0.42
C LYS A 588 2.37 -12.50 0.48
N LEU A 589 2.13 -11.87 -0.66
CA LEU A 589 1.06 -10.87 -0.84
C LEU A 589 0.02 -11.39 -1.81
N PHE A 590 -1.25 -11.21 -1.46
CA PHE A 590 -2.37 -11.39 -2.37
C PHE A 590 -3.20 -10.12 -2.45
N ASN A 591 -3.38 -9.59 -3.66
CA ASN A 591 -4.25 -8.45 -3.88
C ASN A 591 -5.61 -8.92 -4.40
N GLN A 592 -6.66 -8.69 -3.61
CA GLN A 592 -8.02 -8.89 -4.08
C GLN A 592 -8.44 -7.77 -5.04
N GLY A 593 -9.24 -8.14 -6.02
CA GLY A 593 -9.91 -7.18 -6.90
C GLY A 593 -11.01 -6.41 -6.16
N MET A 594 -11.35 -5.26 -6.67
CA MET A 594 -12.36 -4.35 -6.09
C MET A 594 -13.77 -4.82 -6.43
N ILE A 595 -14.69 -4.76 -5.47
CA ILE A 595 -16.12 -4.86 -5.75
C ILE A 595 -16.62 -3.46 -6.07
N THR A 596 -17.13 -3.31 -7.30
CA THR A 596 -17.71 -2.06 -7.78
C THR A 596 -19.24 -2.10 -7.71
N GLY A 597 -19.85 -0.94 -7.65
CA GLY A 597 -21.29 -0.80 -7.89
C GLY A 597 -21.63 -0.90 -9.37
N LYS A 598 -22.89 -0.63 -9.73
CA LYS A 598 -23.37 -0.64 -11.11
C LYS A 598 -22.49 0.22 -12.02
N ASN A 599 -22.26 -0.25 -13.23
CA ASN A 599 -21.44 0.37 -14.28
C ASN A 599 -19.94 0.48 -13.92
N GLY A 600 -19.42 -0.41 -13.09
CA GLY A 600 -18.01 -0.44 -12.71
C GLY A 600 -17.56 0.73 -11.81
N ILE A 601 -18.50 1.49 -11.23
CA ILE A 601 -18.19 2.63 -10.39
C ILE A 601 -17.82 2.15 -8.98
N LYS A 602 -16.69 2.62 -8.46
CA LYS A 602 -16.25 2.32 -7.08
C LYS A 602 -17.35 2.66 -6.07
N MET A 603 -17.64 1.75 -5.16
CA MET A 603 -18.59 2.00 -4.08
C MET A 603 -18.05 3.09 -3.15
N SER A 604 -18.88 4.09 -2.87
CA SER A 604 -18.54 5.21 -1.99
C SER A 604 -19.78 5.72 -1.29
N LYS A 605 -19.67 5.99 0.01
CA LYS A 605 -20.76 6.57 0.81
C LYS A 605 -21.19 7.95 0.29
N SER A 606 -20.24 8.72 -0.25
CA SER A 606 -20.52 10.04 -0.82
C SER A 606 -21.36 9.97 -2.10
N MET A 607 -21.29 8.87 -2.83
CA MET A 607 -22.09 8.62 -4.05
C MET A 607 -23.39 7.88 -3.77
N GLY A 608 -23.63 7.40 -2.54
CA GLY A 608 -24.83 6.67 -2.18
C GLY A 608 -25.01 5.31 -2.87
N ASN A 609 -23.92 4.73 -3.42
CA ASN A 609 -23.94 3.47 -4.19
C ASN A 609 -23.37 2.28 -3.41
N VAL A 610 -23.27 2.39 -2.09
CA VAL A 610 -22.79 1.30 -1.23
C VAL A 610 -23.88 0.28 -0.97
N VAL A 611 -23.50 -1.00 -0.91
CA VAL A 611 -24.37 -2.11 -0.51
C VAL A 611 -23.99 -2.51 0.92
N SER A 612 -25.00 -2.45 1.82
CA SER A 612 -24.81 -2.80 3.23
C SER A 612 -24.77 -4.32 3.41
N PRO A 613 -23.75 -4.87 4.10
CA PRO A 613 -23.77 -6.29 4.44
C PRO A 613 -24.87 -6.65 5.45
N ASP A 614 -25.29 -5.72 6.30
CA ASP A 614 -26.31 -5.96 7.32
C ASP A 614 -27.66 -6.37 6.71
N ASP A 615 -28.09 -5.69 5.65
CA ASP A 615 -29.34 -6.00 4.95
C ASP A 615 -29.27 -7.37 4.27
N LEU A 616 -28.13 -7.67 3.67
CA LEU A 616 -27.90 -8.95 2.99
C LEU A 616 -27.85 -10.13 3.97
N ILE A 617 -27.26 -9.95 5.16
CA ILE A 617 -27.24 -10.97 6.21
C ILE A 617 -28.66 -11.23 6.72
N GLU A 618 -29.43 -10.19 6.93
CA GLU A 618 -30.83 -10.33 7.41
C GLU A 618 -31.68 -11.12 6.40
N ASP A 619 -31.51 -10.86 5.10
CA ASP A 619 -32.34 -11.48 4.05
C ASP A 619 -31.82 -12.85 3.60
N TYR A 620 -30.51 -13.03 3.49
CA TYR A 620 -29.89 -14.21 2.86
C TYR A 620 -29.03 -15.06 3.81
N GLY A 621 -28.54 -14.48 4.88
CA GLY A 621 -27.59 -15.08 5.81
C GLY A 621 -26.13 -14.83 5.45
N CYS A 622 -25.28 -14.93 6.46
CA CYS A 622 -23.84 -14.75 6.37
C CYS A 622 -23.20 -15.77 5.40
N ASP A 623 -23.58 -17.05 5.50
CA ASP A 623 -23.00 -18.11 4.67
C ASP A 623 -23.29 -17.89 3.17
N ALA A 624 -24.48 -17.39 2.82
CA ALA A 624 -24.82 -17.07 1.43
C ALA A 624 -23.99 -15.88 0.93
N LEU A 625 -23.83 -14.84 1.75
CA LEU A 625 -23.03 -13.68 1.42
C LEU A 625 -21.54 -14.04 1.26
N ARG A 626 -20.94 -14.78 2.19
CA ARG A 626 -19.57 -15.29 2.10
C ARG A 626 -19.31 -16.05 0.81
N MET A 627 -20.20 -17.01 0.48
CA MET A 627 -20.08 -17.77 -0.77
C MET A 627 -20.21 -16.88 -2.01
N TYR A 628 -21.07 -15.87 -1.97
CA TYR A 628 -21.27 -14.99 -3.10
C TYR A 628 -20.05 -14.09 -3.32
N GLU A 629 -19.44 -13.55 -2.26
CA GLU A 629 -18.18 -12.77 -2.31
C GLU A 629 -17.03 -13.55 -3.00
N LEU A 630 -17.00 -14.87 -2.79
CA LEU A 630 -16.01 -15.74 -3.44
C LEU A 630 -16.41 -16.09 -4.89
N PHE A 631 -17.72 -16.15 -5.19
CA PHE A 631 -18.23 -16.62 -6.46
C PHE A 631 -18.33 -15.54 -7.53
N VAL A 632 -18.44 -14.27 -7.14
CA VAL A 632 -18.69 -13.12 -8.05
C VAL A 632 -17.66 -12.96 -9.16
N GLY A 633 -16.45 -13.49 -9.00
CA GLY A 633 -15.39 -13.47 -10.01
C GLY A 633 -14.06 -13.99 -9.47
N PRO A 634 -13.02 -14.09 -10.30
CA PRO A 634 -11.68 -14.40 -9.85
C PRO A 634 -11.27 -13.45 -8.72
N PRO A 635 -10.67 -13.94 -7.61
CA PRO A 635 -10.45 -13.11 -6.44
C PRO A 635 -9.50 -11.93 -6.67
N GLU A 636 -8.59 -12.02 -7.64
CA GLU A 636 -7.64 -10.98 -8.04
C GLU A 636 -8.22 -9.93 -9.02
N MET A 637 -9.41 -10.19 -9.59
CA MET A 637 -10.04 -9.29 -10.57
C MET A 637 -11.16 -8.46 -9.95
N ASP A 638 -11.32 -7.24 -10.47
CA ASP A 638 -12.49 -6.42 -10.14
C ASP A 638 -13.78 -7.08 -10.61
N ALA A 639 -14.84 -6.91 -9.83
CA ALA A 639 -16.16 -7.46 -10.16
C ALA A 639 -17.26 -6.46 -9.83
N GLU A 640 -18.29 -6.43 -10.68
CA GLU A 640 -19.49 -5.64 -10.43
C GLU A 640 -20.46 -6.43 -9.53
N TRP A 641 -20.98 -5.75 -8.50
CA TRP A 641 -21.97 -6.34 -7.59
C TRP A 641 -23.34 -6.46 -8.26
N ASP A 642 -23.92 -7.66 -8.22
CA ASP A 642 -25.29 -7.94 -8.69
C ASP A 642 -26.08 -8.69 -7.60
N ASP A 643 -27.07 -8.03 -7.00
CA ASP A 643 -27.91 -8.60 -5.94
C ASP A 643 -28.58 -9.92 -6.34
N ARG A 644 -28.85 -10.15 -7.64
CA ARG A 644 -29.45 -11.39 -8.14
C ARG A 644 -28.54 -12.61 -8.01
N GLY A 645 -27.23 -12.39 -7.92
CA GLY A 645 -26.27 -13.49 -7.80
C GLY A 645 -26.36 -14.23 -6.47
N ILE A 646 -26.64 -13.52 -5.37
CA ILE A 646 -26.76 -14.12 -4.04
C ILE A 646 -27.98 -15.05 -3.92
N ASP A 647 -29.08 -14.78 -4.67
CA ASP A 647 -30.22 -15.67 -4.77
C ASP A 647 -29.84 -17.05 -5.29
N GLY A 648 -28.95 -17.11 -6.28
CA GLY A 648 -28.42 -18.35 -6.82
C GLY A 648 -27.70 -19.20 -5.76
N VAL A 649 -26.88 -18.54 -4.96
CA VAL A 649 -26.13 -19.16 -3.85
C VAL A 649 -27.12 -19.66 -2.76
N ARG A 650 -28.09 -18.85 -2.35
CA ARG A 650 -29.09 -19.26 -1.36
C ARG A 650 -29.87 -20.49 -1.81
N ARG A 651 -30.35 -20.53 -3.08
CA ARG A 651 -31.00 -21.71 -3.65
C ARG A 651 -30.12 -22.95 -3.66
N PHE A 652 -28.82 -22.76 -3.91
CA PHE A 652 -27.85 -23.84 -3.85
C PHE A 652 -27.75 -24.40 -2.42
N LEU A 653 -27.58 -23.54 -1.38
CA LEU A 653 -27.54 -23.97 0.01
C LEU A 653 -28.78 -24.77 0.40
N GLY A 654 -29.97 -24.29 0.02
CA GLY A 654 -31.24 -25.03 0.26
C GLY A 654 -31.24 -26.41 -0.38
N ARG A 655 -30.78 -26.55 -1.64
CA ARG A 655 -30.74 -27.87 -2.33
C ARG A 655 -29.74 -28.83 -1.66
N PHE A 656 -28.58 -28.32 -1.24
CA PHE A 656 -27.61 -29.15 -0.53
C PHE A 656 -28.14 -29.59 0.84
N TRP A 657 -28.80 -28.68 1.59
CA TRP A 657 -29.46 -28.98 2.84
C TRP A 657 -30.46 -30.13 2.68
N ASN A 658 -31.35 -30.04 1.69
CA ASN A 658 -32.33 -31.07 1.41
C ASN A 658 -31.67 -32.42 1.05
N LEU A 659 -30.62 -32.40 0.20
CA LEU A 659 -29.85 -33.61 -0.12
C LEU A 659 -29.34 -34.32 1.13
N VAL A 660 -28.74 -33.57 2.07
CA VAL A 660 -28.21 -34.14 3.32
C VAL A 660 -29.34 -34.60 4.23
N THR A 661 -30.38 -33.77 4.43
CA THR A 661 -31.47 -34.09 5.35
C THR A 661 -32.30 -35.28 4.91
N GLU A 662 -32.54 -35.43 3.60
CA GLU A 662 -33.29 -36.54 3.01
C GLU A 662 -32.55 -37.88 3.05
N ASN A 663 -31.21 -37.84 3.19
CA ASN A 663 -30.37 -39.04 3.16
C ASN A 663 -29.67 -39.37 4.49
N ALA A 664 -29.70 -38.49 5.48
CA ALA A 664 -28.95 -38.64 6.73
C ALA A 664 -29.33 -39.90 7.53
N ASP A 665 -30.60 -40.26 7.51
CA ASP A 665 -31.15 -41.41 8.27
C ASP A 665 -31.26 -42.68 7.39
N LYS A 666 -30.83 -42.60 6.12
CA LYS A 666 -30.89 -43.75 5.20
C LYS A 666 -29.56 -44.52 5.19
N ASN A 667 -29.66 -45.82 5.16
CA ASN A 667 -28.48 -46.69 5.16
C ASN A 667 -28.18 -47.24 3.77
N PHE A 668 -27.50 -46.41 2.94
CA PHE A 668 -27.07 -46.82 1.60
C PHE A 668 -25.62 -47.31 1.64
N ALA A 669 -25.35 -48.37 0.88
CA ALA A 669 -23.99 -48.87 0.71
C ALA A 669 -23.20 -47.98 -0.25
N GLU A 670 -21.91 -47.86 -0.01
CA GLU A 670 -20.95 -47.21 -0.94
C GLU A 670 -20.97 -47.93 -2.31
N THR A 671 -20.94 -47.16 -3.36
CA THR A 671 -20.80 -47.66 -4.74
C THR A 671 -19.50 -47.17 -5.34
N ALA A 672 -18.98 -47.86 -6.35
CA ALA A 672 -17.80 -47.41 -7.07
C ALA A 672 -17.94 -45.98 -7.65
N GLU A 673 -19.17 -45.62 -8.01
CA GLU A 673 -19.51 -44.29 -8.53
C GLU A 673 -19.43 -43.20 -7.44
N THR A 674 -20.01 -43.45 -6.26
CA THR A 674 -19.95 -42.51 -5.12
C THR A 674 -18.51 -42.32 -4.65
N VAL A 675 -17.72 -43.40 -4.57
CA VAL A 675 -16.28 -43.33 -4.22
C VAL A 675 -15.52 -42.48 -5.22
N LYS A 676 -15.73 -42.69 -6.52
CA LYS A 676 -15.06 -41.91 -7.59
C LYS A 676 -15.43 -40.42 -7.52
N ILE A 677 -16.71 -40.12 -7.36
CA ILE A 677 -17.21 -38.74 -7.25
C ILE A 677 -16.58 -38.06 -6.02
N ARG A 678 -16.54 -38.73 -4.87
CA ARG A 678 -15.96 -38.23 -3.62
C ARG A 678 -14.48 -37.90 -3.76
N HIS A 679 -13.67 -38.80 -4.28
CA HIS A 679 -12.25 -38.55 -4.48
C HIS A 679 -11.97 -37.42 -5.48
N LYS A 680 -12.78 -37.34 -6.53
CA LYS A 680 -12.67 -36.24 -7.50
C LYS A 680 -12.99 -34.90 -6.85
N LEU A 681 -14.04 -34.81 -6.03
CA LEU A 681 -14.36 -33.59 -5.29
C LEU A 681 -13.17 -33.11 -4.44
N VAL A 682 -12.63 -33.99 -3.61
CA VAL A 682 -11.51 -33.64 -2.72
C VAL A 682 -10.33 -33.14 -3.52
N TYR A 683 -9.97 -33.84 -4.60
CA TYR A 683 -8.85 -33.45 -5.47
C TYR A 683 -9.08 -32.07 -6.13
N ASP A 684 -10.20 -31.94 -6.84
CA ASP A 684 -10.51 -30.71 -7.61
C ASP A 684 -10.57 -29.47 -6.70
N ILE A 685 -11.24 -29.58 -5.56
CA ILE A 685 -11.42 -28.44 -4.65
C ILE A 685 -10.12 -28.10 -3.93
N THR A 686 -9.34 -29.09 -3.48
CA THR A 686 -8.04 -28.84 -2.86
C THR A 686 -7.10 -28.12 -3.84
N THR A 687 -6.99 -28.63 -5.08
CA THR A 687 -6.15 -28.00 -6.12
C THR A 687 -6.57 -26.56 -6.42
N ARG A 688 -7.89 -26.30 -6.51
CA ARG A 688 -8.41 -24.95 -6.76
C ARG A 688 -8.16 -24.00 -5.61
N LEU A 689 -8.27 -24.46 -4.34
CA LEU A 689 -7.95 -23.66 -3.15
C LEU A 689 -6.48 -23.31 -3.09
N GLU A 690 -5.59 -24.28 -3.31
CA GLU A 690 -4.14 -24.07 -3.27
C GLU A 690 -3.69 -23.08 -4.34
N ASN A 691 -4.37 -23.03 -5.48
CA ASN A 691 -4.14 -22.06 -6.55
C ASN A 691 -4.95 -20.76 -6.41
N PHE A 692 -5.63 -20.55 -5.28
CA PHE A 692 -6.47 -19.37 -5.02
C PHE A 692 -7.64 -19.15 -6.02
N ASN A 693 -8.05 -20.19 -6.75
CA ASN A 693 -9.16 -20.16 -7.69
C ASN A 693 -10.53 -20.27 -6.98
N LEU A 694 -10.80 -19.36 -6.04
CA LEU A 694 -11.91 -19.47 -5.07
C LEU A 694 -13.28 -19.47 -5.72
N ASN A 695 -13.48 -18.71 -6.79
CA ASN A 695 -14.73 -18.71 -7.55
C ASN A 695 -15.03 -20.08 -8.17
N THR A 696 -14.02 -20.78 -8.65
CA THR A 696 -14.18 -22.13 -9.21
C THR A 696 -14.31 -23.21 -8.13
N VAL A 697 -13.87 -22.95 -6.90
CA VAL A 697 -14.20 -23.81 -5.74
C VAL A 697 -15.71 -23.85 -5.53
N VAL A 698 -16.36 -22.67 -5.52
CA VAL A 698 -17.81 -22.55 -5.31
C VAL A 698 -18.56 -23.25 -6.45
N SER A 699 -18.25 -22.95 -7.72
CA SER A 699 -18.92 -23.59 -8.86
C SER A 699 -18.68 -25.11 -8.89
N GLY A 700 -17.50 -25.58 -8.58
CA GLY A 700 -17.18 -27.01 -8.49
C GLY A 700 -18.01 -27.73 -7.43
N PHE A 701 -18.22 -27.06 -6.29
CA PHE A 701 -19.07 -27.59 -5.24
C PHE A 701 -20.55 -27.66 -5.66
N MET A 702 -21.03 -26.66 -6.39
CA MET A 702 -22.38 -26.67 -6.99
C MET A 702 -22.56 -27.81 -8.00
N GLU A 703 -21.59 -28.01 -8.89
CA GLU A 703 -21.61 -29.10 -9.88
C GLU A 703 -21.60 -30.48 -9.21
N TYR A 704 -20.78 -30.65 -8.18
CA TYR A 704 -20.71 -31.88 -7.42
C TYR A 704 -22.04 -32.19 -6.72
N THR A 705 -22.65 -31.19 -6.10
CA THR A 705 -23.97 -31.35 -5.45
C THR A 705 -25.06 -31.77 -6.46
N ASN A 706 -25.07 -31.18 -7.65
CA ASN A 706 -26.00 -31.56 -8.69
C ASN A 706 -25.84 -33.05 -9.10
N LYS A 707 -24.57 -33.51 -9.26
CA LYS A 707 -24.27 -34.94 -9.54
C LYS A 707 -24.76 -35.87 -8.42
N LEU A 708 -24.60 -35.45 -7.14
CA LEU A 708 -25.11 -36.25 -6.02
C LEU A 708 -26.64 -36.27 -5.97
N ILE A 709 -27.32 -35.17 -6.29
CA ILE A 709 -28.77 -35.12 -6.35
C ILE A 709 -29.30 -36.06 -7.45
N ASP A 710 -28.69 -36.04 -8.61
CA ASP A 710 -29.09 -36.91 -9.74
C ASP A 710 -28.81 -38.40 -9.42
N LEU A 711 -27.69 -38.69 -8.78
CA LEU A 711 -27.35 -40.04 -8.32
C LEU A 711 -28.34 -40.53 -7.25
N SER A 712 -28.65 -39.67 -6.26
CA SER A 712 -29.63 -39.96 -5.21
C SER A 712 -31.01 -40.34 -5.80
N LYS A 713 -31.45 -39.62 -6.83
CA LYS A 713 -32.72 -39.94 -7.52
C LYS A 713 -32.66 -41.28 -8.25
N LYS A 714 -31.54 -41.61 -8.89
CA LYS A 714 -31.37 -42.86 -9.65
C LYS A 714 -31.33 -44.09 -8.75
N GLN A 715 -30.61 -44.01 -7.61
CA GLN A 715 -30.38 -45.17 -6.77
C GLN A 715 -31.17 -45.17 -5.44
N GLY A 716 -31.99 -44.10 -5.22
CA GLY A 716 -32.86 -43.97 -4.05
C GLY A 716 -32.19 -43.35 -2.81
N GLY A 717 -30.93 -42.98 -2.92
CA GLY A 717 -30.19 -42.31 -1.84
C GLY A 717 -28.70 -42.24 -2.09
N ILE A 718 -27.96 -41.66 -1.10
CA ILE A 718 -26.49 -41.53 -1.12
C ILE A 718 -25.94 -42.09 0.18
N ASP A 719 -24.80 -42.77 0.09
CA ASP A 719 -24.09 -43.29 1.26
C ASP A 719 -23.57 -42.19 2.19
N LYS A 720 -23.52 -42.53 3.47
CA LYS A 720 -23.15 -41.62 4.54
C LYS A 720 -21.73 -41.05 4.36
N ALA A 721 -20.75 -41.87 3.95
CA ALA A 721 -19.36 -41.46 3.78
C ALA A 721 -19.21 -40.40 2.66
N THR A 722 -20.01 -40.49 1.60
CA THR A 722 -20.06 -39.50 0.51
C THR A 722 -20.69 -38.19 0.95
N LEU A 723 -21.76 -38.24 1.73
CA LEU A 723 -22.39 -37.05 2.32
C LEU A 723 -21.50 -36.38 3.34
N GLU A 724 -20.86 -37.16 4.23
CA GLU A 724 -19.87 -36.65 5.18
C GLU A 724 -18.69 -35.98 4.47
N THR A 725 -18.18 -36.54 3.39
CA THR A 725 -17.11 -35.93 2.62
C THR A 725 -17.58 -34.62 1.96
N ALA A 726 -18.79 -34.55 1.46
CA ALA A 726 -19.37 -33.34 0.91
C ALA A 726 -19.53 -32.24 1.98
N ALA A 727 -19.95 -32.59 3.16
CA ALA A 727 -20.10 -31.66 4.29
C ALA A 727 -18.77 -31.37 5.03
N PHE A 728 -17.83 -32.31 5.03
CA PHE A 728 -16.58 -32.25 5.77
C PHE A 728 -15.33 -32.09 4.91
N SER A 729 -15.43 -32.04 3.57
CA SER A 729 -14.18 -31.79 2.84
C SER A 729 -13.55 -30.52 3.41
N LYS A 730 -12.27 -30.59 3.76
CA LYS A 730 -11.52 -29.47 4.37
C LYS A 730 -11.74 -28.16 3.63
N ALA A 731 -12.03 -28.25 2.36
CA ALA A 731 -12.29 -27.16 1.46
C ALA A 731 -13.74 -26.65 1.50
N ALA A 732 -14.74 -27.54 1.59
CA ALA A 732 -16.14 -27.12 1.64
C ALA A 732 -16.49 -26.41 2.96
N SER A 733 -15.93 -26.87 4.09
CA SER A 733 -16.17 -26.28 5.42
C SER A 733 -15.60 -24.86 5.59
N THR A 734 -14.83 -24.33 4.62
CA THR A 734 -14.33 -22.97 4.67
C THR A 734 -15.27 -21.95 4.00
N LEU A 735 -16.16 -22.41 3.12
CA LEU A 735 -17.01 -21.54 2.28
C LEU A 735 -18.28 -21.09 3.02
N ALA A 736 -19.09 -22.06 3.46
CA ALA A 736 -20.37 -21.82 4.15
C ALA A 736 -20.29 -22.47 5.54
N ILE A 737 -19.71 -21.75 6.47
CA ILE A 737 -19.17 -22.30 7.71
C ILE A 737 -20.27 -22.82 8.63
N ASN A 738 -21.26 -22.01 8.91
CA ASN A 738 -22.36 -22.36 9.81
C ASN A 738 -23.23 -23.47 9.21
N PHE A 739 -23.48 -23.35 7.91
CA PHE A 739 -24.29 -24.27 7.13
C PHE A 739 -23.68 -25.69 7.09
N LEU A 740 -22.41 -25.79 6.69
CA LEU A 740 -21.75 -27.09 6.54
C LEU A 740 -21.46 -27.77 7.89
N THR A 741 -21.20 -27.01 8.95
CA THR A 741 -21.10 -27.54 10.29
C THR A 741 -22.43 -28.13 10.77
N SER A 742 -23.56 -27.50 10.45
CA SER A 742 -24.90 -28.02 10.74
C SER A 742 -25.22 -29.30 9.98
N THR A 743 -24.95 -29.33 8.67
CA THR A 743 -25.20 -30.53 7.84
C THR A 743 -24.33 -31.69 8.27
N SER A 744 -23.10 -31.43 8.66
CA SER A 744 -22.16 -32.38 9.20
C SER A 744 -22.59 -32.99 10.54
N ALA A 745 -23.05 -32.15 11.45
CA ALA A 745 -23.54 -32.62 12.75
C ALA A 745 -24.78 -33.51 12.60
N LYS A 746 -25.58 -33.36 11.55
CA LYS A 746 -26.72 -34.21 11.27
C LYS A 746 -26.32 -35.59 10.76
N LEU A 747 -25.16 -35.74 10.14
CA LEU A 747 -24.65 -37.01 9.65
C LEU A 747 -23.94 -37.84 10.75
N LYS A 748 -23.55 -37.24 11.88
CA LYS A 748 -23.03 -37.93 13.04
C LYS A 748 -24.15 -38.53 13.89
#